data_1bda1bba06f6af91538d77bfb02f13bf
#
_entry.id   1bda1bba06f6af91538d77bfb02f13bf
#
_cell.length_a   1.000
_cell.length_b   1.000
_cell.length_c   1.000
_cell.angle_alpha   90.00
_cell.angle_beta   90.00
_cell.angle_gamma   90.00
#
_symmetry.space_group_name_H-M   'P 1'
#
loop_
_entity.id
_entity.type
_entity.pdbx_description
1 polymer ?
#
loop_
_entity_poly.entity_id
_entity_poly.type
_entity_poly.pdbx_seq_one_letter_code
_entity_poly.pdbx_strand_id
1 'polypeptide(L)'
;MQSGAPANEQAQSSLEHALQAASLAERRLREAIEVLPEGIVFLDAEGRYVLWNRQYAEIYSRSADLLEPGVKLEDTLRIGVERGDYPEAAGREEEWLAHRLSLMHKPGIRHEQRLSNGRCIMIEERKTGDGGTIGIRVDITDLKQKEETFRLLFERNPIATLVCDVNRGEIRSANEAACAFFGYETSEMAGMPIAALFPPATRSEAEAMLAAECPDTNECWQMVRRDGDAVEAVISTRLSQMEGYAATIVSIFDVTERRRIEQRMAHMARHDELTGLANRAHCREHLRDALHRARRGATVTIALVDLDHFKAVNDTYGHQFGDLLLTEAAMRMRELIPPDALLCRIGGDEFAVIFRRSSQTQTELVGRAIITALSEPFYVKGNMIHIGATVGFASSPNDSSDPETLLRFADLALYAAKGDRRGSCRSFEARMDHAAQEKNKLEKDFRKAVRNGELDVFYQPLVNLESGAIECYEALARWNHAERGCVSPEIFVPLAEEMGLIDQVGRFVLQTACTEAMRWPHDVKLSVNVSPLQFRNGNLLSTVINALSASGLPAERLELEITEAVLMEKGPRPAAIIRNLRAFGIGISLDDFGTGYSSLSYLLNYPFTKIKIDKSFVLSLHEETNSRAVIRAVIGLGRSLGLTVAAEGIEREIERDYLRSEGCVQGQGFLFGRAEPAYALAVTQQRDAA
;
A
#
# COMPACT_ATOMS: atom_id res chain seq x y z
N MET A 1 33.23 119.77 52.03
CA MET A 1 32.51 119.51 50.75
C MET A 1 33.33 118.53 49.92
N GLN A 2 32.77 117.52 49.51
CA GLN A 2 33.24 116.37 48.74
C GLN A 2 33.38 115.09 49.53
N SER A 3 32.39 114.26 49.56
CA SER A 3 32.52 112.80 49.52
C SER A 3 31.12 112.19 49.48
N GLY A 4 30.64 111.83 48.36
CA GLY A 4 29.32 111.22 48.21
C GLY A 4 29.09 110.52 46.84
N ALA A 5 30.14 110.10 46.12
CA ALA A 5 29.89 109.53 44.76
C ALA A 5 30.44 108.13 44.48
N PRO A 6 31.27 107.38 45.25
CA PRO A 6 31.75 106.04 44.81
C PRO A 6 30.90 104.86 45.28
N ALA A 7 29.97 104.99 46.22
CA ALA A 7 29.24 103.84 46.77
C ALA A 7 28.04 103.36 45.85
N ASN A 8 27.50 104.24 45.02
CA ASN A 8 26.34 103.94 44.21
C ASN A 8 26.72 103.24 42.83
N GLU A 9 27.90 103.56 42.29
CA GLU A 9 28.40 102.90 41.05
C GLU A 9 28.87 101.48 41.37
N GLN A 10 29.47 101.22 42.54
CA GLN A 10 29.81 99.84 42.88
C GLN A 10 28.60 98.95 43.14
N ALA A 11 27.52 99.51 43.71
CA ALA A 11 26.28 98.79 43.96
C ALA A 11 25.55 98.47 42.64
N GLN A 12 25.58 99.40 41.64
CA GLN A 12 25.01 99.18 40.32
C GLN A 12 25.79 98.15 39.47
N SER A 13 27.15 98.23 39.51
CA SER A 13 28.01 97.25 38.83
C SER A 13 27.87 95.83 39.45
N SER A 14 27.69 95.75 40.77
CA SER A 14 27.47 94.49 41.42
C SER A 14 26.10 93.87 41.13
N LEU A 15 25.06 94.68 40.91
CA LEU A 15 23.75 94.28 40.55
C LEU A 15 23.75 93.82 39.08
N GLU A 16 24.43 94.55 38.17
CA GLU A 16 24.54 94.15 36.77
C GLU A 16 25.34 92.83 36.63
N HIS A 17 26.43 92.62 37.35
CA HIS A 17 27.11 91.32 37.33
C HIS A 17 26.26 90.18 37.92
N ALA A 18 25.48 90.43 38.98
CA ALA A 18 24.56 89.44 39.53
C ALA A 18 23.45 89.11 38.56
N LEU A 19 22.86 90.08 37.85
CA LEU A 19 21.87 89.93 36.80
C LEU A 19 22.41 89.12 35.56
N GLN A 20 23.66 89.48 35.18
CA GLN A 20 24.33 88.76 34.06
C GLN A 20 24.65 87.31 34.47
N ALA A 21 25.11 87.08 35.69
CA ALA A 21 25.38 85.75 36.22
C ALA A 21 24.11 84.90 36.31
N ALA A 22 22.99 85.50 36.79
CA ALA A 22 21.70 84.87 36.86
C ALA A 22 21.13 84.56 35.45
N SER A 23 21.24 85.48 34.50
CA SER A 23 20.80 85.26 33.13
C SER A 23 21.65 84.17 32.43
N LEU A 24 22.93 84.11 32.67
CA LEU A 24 23.82 83.06 32.16
C LEU A 24 23.49 81.70 32.77
N ALA A 25 23.22 81.68 34.09
CA ALA A 25 22.80 80.45 34.76
C ALA A 25 21.45 79.92 34.26
N GLU A 26 20.46 80.79 34.05
CA GLU A 26 19.18 80.48 33.48
C GLU A 26 19.32 79.93 32.06
N ARG A 27 20.11 80.58 31.21
CA ARG A 27 20.38 80.09 29.85
C ARG A 27 21.03 78.75 29.87
N ARG A 28 22.04 78.49 30.67
CA ARG A 28 22.70 77.21 30.81
C ARG A 28 21.74 76.13 31.34
N LEU A 29 20.88 76.43 32.25
CA LEU A 29 19.87 75.50 32.74
C LEU A 29 18.88 75.15 31.64
N ARG A 30 18.42 76.18 30.91
CA ARG A 30 17.51 75.98 29.77
C ARG A 30 18.14 75.09 28.68
N GLU A 31 19.39 75.40 28.29
CA GLU A 31 20.16 74.55 27.36
C GLU A 31 20.35 73.09 27.86
N ALA A 32 20.60 72.94 29.16
CA ALA A 32 20.80 71.63 29.75
C ALA A 32 19.55 70.76 29.69
N ILE A 33 18.35 71.32 29.96
CA ILE A 33 17.08 70.58 29.89
C ILE A 33 16.61 70.33 28.46
N GLU A 34 17.00 71.20 27.50
CA GLU A 34 16.70 71.00 26.05
C GLU A 34 17.40 69.79 25.46
N VAL A 35 18.56 69.38 25.99
CA VAL A 35 19.36 68.25 25.46
C VAL A 35 18.89 66.91 26.04
N LEU A 36 18.07 66.91 27.10
CA LEU A 36 17.61 65.70 27.78
C LEU A 36 16.60 64.97 26.89
N PRO A 37 16.72 63.64 26.78
CA PRO A 37 15.80 62.82 25.99
C PRO A 37 14.44 62.65 26.66
N GLU A 38 14.32 62.99 27.95
CA GLU A 38 13.04 62.97 28.69
C GLU A 38 12.28 64.30 28.51
N GLY A 39 10.97 64.22 28.44
CA GLY A 39 10.13 65.40 28.50
C GLY A 39 10.13 66.01 29.89
N ILE A 40 10.59 67.25 30.02
CA ILE A 40 10.66 67.95 31.32
C ILE A 40 9.71 69.15 31.30
N VAL A 41 8.96 69.30 32.39
CA VAL A 41 8.10 70.43 32.63
C VAL A 41 8.28 70.96 34.05
N PHE A 42 8.31 72.29 34.20
CA PHE A 42 8.30 73.00 35.46
C PHE A 42 6.96 73.73 35.58
N LEU A 43 6.29 73.53 36.74
CA LEU A 43 5.02 74.16 37.04
C LEU A 43 5.25 74.99 38.34
N ASP A 44 4.58 76.12 38.47
CA ASP A 44 4.56 76.91 39.76
C ASP A 44 3.71 76.21 40.82
N ALA A 45 3.58 76.88 42.01
CA ALA A 45 2.80 76.38 43.15
C ALA A 45 1.28 76.21 42.77
N GLU A 46 0.80 77.02 41.87
CA GLU A 46 -0.59 77.02 41.33
C GLU A 46 -0.78 76.03 40.18
N GLY A 47 0.26 75.25 39.76
CA GLY A 47 0.23 74.30 38.69
C GLY A 47 0.25 74.90 37.30
N ARG A 48 0.79 76.09 37.13
CA ARG A 48 0.93 76.79 35.86
C ARG A 48 2.27 76.49 35.21
N TYR A 49 2.30 76.34 33.87
CA TYR A 49 3.54 76.13 33.11
C TYR A 49 4.51 77.28 33.27
N VAL A 50 5.71 76.99 33.75
CA VAL A 50 6.85 77.92 33.87
C VAL A 50 7.84 77.70 32.74
N LEU A 51 8.21 76.48 32.56
CA LEU A 51 9.21 76.04 31.57
C LEU A 51 8.97 74.59 31.17
N TRP A 52 9.23 74.27 29.93
CA TRP A 52 9.27 72.91 29.41
C TRP A 52 10.34 72.80 28.33
N ASN A 53 10.86 71.59 28.07
CA ASN A 53 11.79 71.32 26.98
C ASN A 53 11.07 70.88 25.71
N ARG A 54 11.82 70.82 24.62
CA ARG A 54 11.31 70.38 23.33
C ARG A 54 10.67 68.98 23.38
N GLN A 55 11.32 68.07 24.10
CA GLN A 55 10.85 66.68 24.21
C GLN A 55 9.47 66.58 24.90
N TYR A 56 9.20 67.42 25.90
CA TYR A 56 7.84 67.52 26.51
C TYR A 56 6.79 67.91 25.45
N ALA A 57 7.07 68.94 24.62
CA ALA A 57 6.19 69.39 23.58
C ALA A 57 6.01 68.33 22.45
N GLU A 58 7.05 67.59 22.14
CA GLU A 58 6.98 66.49 21.18
C GLU A 58 6.18 65.26 21.68
N ILE A 59 6.26 64.92 22.96
CA ILE A 59 5.46 63.88 23.60
C ILE A 59 3.98 64.27 23.52
N TYR A 60 3.61 65.51 23.85
CA TYR A 60 2.26 66.00 23.82
C TYR A 60 1.96 66.84 22.58
N SER A 61 2.44 66.39 21.41
CA SER A 61 2.39 67.15 20.15
C SER A 61 0.99 67.61 19.71
N ARG A 62 -0.04 66.88 20.09
CA ARG A 62 -1.43 67.24 19.80
C ARG A 62 -1.97 68.36 20.66
N SER A 63 -1.36 68.59 21.84
CA SER A 63 -1.69 69.65 22.79
C SER A 63 -0.56 70.66 22.94
N ALA A 64 0.46 70.59 22.06
CA ALA A 64 1.63 71.49 22.09
C ALA A 64 1.25 72.96 21.87
N ASP A 65 0.15 73.21 21.16
CA ASP A 65 -0.44 74.53 20.93
C ASP A 65 -1.03 75.15 22.18
N LEU A 66 -1.23 74.40 23.25
CA LEU A 66 -1.72 74.85 24.55
C LEU A 66 -0.63 75.14 25.54
N LEU A 67 0.62 74.88 25.21
CA LEU A 67 1.78 75.09 26.09
C LEU A 67 2.22 76.54 26.05
N GLU A 68 1.67 77.36 26.93
CA GLU A 68 2.05 78.75 27.14
C GLU A 68 2.42 79.01 28.62
N PRO A 69 3.44 79.85 28.91
CA PRO A 69 3.76 80.22 30.27
C PRO A 69 2.55 80.84 30.98
N GLY A 70 2.27 80.38 32.21
CA GLY A 70 1.14 80.86 33.02
C GLY A 70 -0.20 80.13 32.79
N VAL A 71 -0.35 79.28 31.77
CA VAL A 71 -1.52 78.41 31.60
C VAL A 71 -1.48 77.27 32.64
N LYS A 72 -2.60 76.87 33.20
CA LYS A 72 -2.67 75.77 34.12
C LYS A 72 -2.59 74.40 33.43
N LEU A 73 -1.86 73.46 33.97
CA LEU A 73 -1.82 72.09 33.49
C LEU A 73 -3.19 71.42 33.51
N GLU A 74 -4.06 71.76 34.47
CA GLU A 74 -5.45 71.30 34.54
C GLU A 74 -6.22 71.67 33.25
N ASP A 75 -6.07 72.89 32.76
CA ASP A 75 -6.78 73.38 31.57
C ASP A 75 -6.27 72.66 30.34
N THR A 76 -4.97 72.46 30.21
CA THR A 76 -4.40 71.68 29.09
C THR A 76 -4.80 70.21 29.13
N LEU A 77 -4.86 69.58 30.30
CA LEU A 77 -5.34 68.21 30.44
C LEU A 77 -6.83 68.08 30.06
N ARG A 78 -7.67 69.05 30.47
CA ARG A 78 -9.09 69.09 30.16
C ARG A 78 -9.31 69.19 28.65
N ILE A 79 -8.63 70.12 27.98
CA ILE A 79 -8.69 70.26 26.53
C ILE A 79 -8.17 69.04 25.83
N GLY A 80 -7.08 68.41 26.32
CA GLY A 80 -6.53 67.15 25.80
C GLY A 80 -7.50 65.99 25.92
N VAL A 81 -8.27 65.91 27.03
CA VAL A 81 -9.34 64.92 27.15
C VAL A 81 -10.42 65.14 26.09
N GLU A 82 -10.90 66.41 25.95
CA GLU A 82 -11.86 66.77 24.92
C GLU A 82 -11.40 66.45 23.49
N ARG A 83 -10.10 66.58 23.21
CA ARG A 83 -9.46 66.22 21.95
C ARG A 83 -9.24 64.71 21.77
N GLY A 84 -9.51 63.93 22.81
CA GLY A 84 -9.29 62.48 22.80
C GLY A 84 -7.81 62.08 22.85
N ASP A 85 -6.93 62.93 23.45
CA ASP A 85 -5.48 62.64 23.53
C ASP A 85 -5.16 61.54 24.52
N TYR A 86 -6.09 61.24 25.43
CA TYR A 86 -6.00 60.26 26.49
C TYR A 86 -7.03 59.17 26.36
N PRO A 87 -6.78 58.06 25.67
CA PRO A 87 -7.76 56.98 25.45
C PRO A 87 -8.34 56.40 26.73
N GLU A 88 -7.59 56.47 27.84
CA GLU A 88 -8.03 55.97 29.12
C GLU A 88 -9.10 56.85 29.82
N ALA A 89 -9.27 58.10 29.36
CA ALA A 89 -10.28 59.01 29.82
C ALA A 89 -11.66 58.79 29.16
N ALA A 90 -11.72 58.10 28.04
CA ALA A 90 -12.95 57.94 27.27
C ALA A 90 -14.11 57.34 28.09
N GLY A 91 -15.25 58.08 28.18
CA GLY A 91 -16.41 57.66 28.94
C GLY A 91 -16.34 57.89 30.46
N ARG A 92 -15.21 58.45 30.98
CA ARG A 92 -14.98 58.79 32.40
C ARG A 92 -14.08 60.02 32.55
N GLU A 93 -14.33 61.01 31.72
CA GLU A 93 -13.45 62.16 31.50
C GLU A 93 -13.15 62.90 32.82
N GLU A 94 -14.19 63.29 33.61
CA GLU A 94 -14.02 64.00 34.89
C GLU A 94 -13.37 63.14 35.97
N GLU A 95 -13.69 61.87 36.06
CA GLU A 95 -13.06 60.92 37.00
C GLU A 95 -11.59 60.78 36.71
N TRP A 96 -11.22 60.58 35.42
CA TRP A 96 -9.83 60.43 34.98
C TRP A 96 -9.03 61.72 35.27
N LEU A 97 -9.61 62.92 34.95
CA LEU A 97 -8.96 64.19 35.20
C LEU A 97 -8.71 64.41 36.71
N ALA A 98 -9.73 64.17 37.56
CA ALA A 98 -9.60 64.26 39.02
C ALA A 98 -8.52 63.29 39.54
N HIS A 99 -8.50 62.06 39.00
CA HIS A 99 -7.46 61.08 39.36
C HIS A 99 -6.06 61.56 38.96
N ARG A 100 -5.90 62.04 37.71
CA ARG A 100 -4.62 62.52 37.17
C ARG A 100 -4.10 63.72 37.93
N LEU A 101 -4.93 64.65 38.31
CA LEU A 101 -4.56 65.82 39.16
C LEU A 101 -4.22 65.39 40.59
N SER A 102 -4.89 64.35 41.12
CA SER A 102 -4.56 63.83 42.46
C SER A 102 -3.16 63.24 42.53
N LEU A 103 -2.65 62.64 41.44
CA LEU A 103 -1.30 62.09 41.34
C LEU A 103 -0.23 63.18 41.40
N MET A 104 -0.47 64.40 40.89
CA MET A 104 0.42 65.56 41.01
C MET A 104 0.70 65.98 42.47
N HIS A 105 -0.27 65.72 43.35
CA HIS A 105 -0.15 66.06 44.75
C HIS A 105 0.56 64.98 45.61
N LYS A 106 0.92 63.84 44.96
CA LYS A 106 1.61 62.71 45.55
C LYS A 106 3.04 62.61 45.01
N PRO A 107 4.02 63.33 45.53
CA PRO A 107 5.37 63.39 44.95
C PRO A 107 6.05 62.02 44.97
N GLY A 108 6.75 61.68 43.86
CA GLY A 108 7.55 60.46 43.74
C GLY A 108 6.81 59.20 43.29
N ILE A 109 5.50 59.28 43.02
CA ILE A 109 4.76 58.16 42.41
C ILE A 109 4.99 58.15 40.91
N ARG A 110 5.44 57.02 40.42
CA ARG A 110 5.54 56.76 38.98
C ARG A 110 4.23 56.13 38.48
N HIS A 111 3.72 56.63 37.40
CA HIS A 111 2.54 56.07 36.76
C HIS A 111 2.69 56.10 35.25
N GLU A 112 2.04 55.15 34.58
CA GLU A 112 2.03 55.04 33.12
C GLU A 112 0.81 55.81 32.58
N GLN A 113 0.95 56.44 31.41
CA GLN A 113 -0.10 57.12 30.68
C GLN A 113 -0.01 56.75 29.18
N ARG A 114 -1.09 56.24 28.65
CA ARG A 114 -1.15 55.99 27.22
C ARG A 114 -1.73 57.22 26.48
N LEU A 115 -1.05 57.60 25.38
CA LEU A 115 -1.50 58.68 24.49
C LEU A 115 -2.23 58.10 23.27
N SER A 116 -3.09 58.90 22.65
CA SER A 116 -3.87 58.51 21.46
C SER A 116 -3.00 58.18 20.21
N ASN A 117 -1.77 58.69 20.16
CA ASN A 117 -0.78 58.35 19.13
C ASN A 117 -0.06 57.02 19.39
N GLY A 118 -0.51 56.24 20.36
CA GLY A 118 0.06 54.93 20.71
C GLY A 118 1.29 54.96 21.63
N ARG A 119 1.82 56.14 21.96
CA ARG A 119 2.95 56.24 22.92
C ARG A 119 2.48 55.90 24.35
N CYS A 120 3.37 55.23 25.07
CA CYS A 120 3.25 54.93 26.48
C CYS A 120 4.30 55.75 27.25
N ILE A 121 3.83 56.63 28.13
CA ILE A 121 4.69 57.60 28.84
C ILE A 121 4.72 57.24 30.32
N MET A 122 5.93 57.04 30.86
CA MET A 122 6.13 56.99 32.32
C MET A 122 6.25 58.39 32.85
N ILE A 123 5.39 58.74 33.81
CA ILE A 123 5.31 60.05 34.42
C ILE A 123 5.83 59.94 35.86
N GLU A 124 6.77 60.85 36.20
CA GLU A 124 7.22 61.08 37.60
C GLU A 124 7.15 62.56 37.91
N GLU A 125 6.51 62.93 39.01
CA GLU A 125 6.37 64.32 39.46
C GLU A 125 6.97 64.53 40.83
N ARG A 126 7.76 65.61 41.00
CA ARG A 126 8.47 65.96 42.24
C ARG A 126 8.20 67.41 42.61
N LYS A 127 8.06 67.71 43.92
CA LYS A 127 7.88 69.06 44.37
C LYS A 127 9.23 69.75 44.46
N THR A 128 9.24 71.01 44.06
CA THR A 128 10.37 71.93 44.23
C THR A 128 10.33 72.65 45.58
N GLY A 129 11.44 73.24 46.01
CA GLY A 129 11.56 73.90 47.31
C GLY A 129 10.71 75.15 47.44
N ASP A 130 10.29 75.76 46.39
CA ASP A 130 9.38 76.91 46.29
C ASP A 130 7.88 76.52 46.18
N GLY A 131 7.55 75.24 46.28
CA GLY A 131 6.17 74.71 46.18
C GLY A 131 5.73 74.34 44.81
N GLY A 132 6.53 74.58 43.79
CA GLY A 132 6.25 74.18 42.37
C GLY A 132 6.34 72.66 42.14
N THR A 133 6.30 72.24 40.91
CA THR A 133 6.38 70.81 40.48
C THR A 133 7.31 70.66 39.30
N ILE A 134 8.26 69.75 39.40
CA ILE A 134 8.98 69.24 38.21
C ILE A 134 8.34 67.94 37.77
N GLY A 135 7.91 67.87 36.49
CA GLY A 135 7.37 66.67 35.87
C GLY A 135 8.38 66.09 34.86
N ILE A 136 8.73 64.83 35.03
CA ILE A 136 9.56 64.05 34.09
C ILE A 136 8.67 63.10 33.31
N ARG A 137 8.87 63.00 32.00
CA ARG A 137 8.13 62.14 31.06
C ARG A 137 9.13 61.32 30.29
N VAL A 138 9.10 59.98 30.50
CA VAL A 138 9.94 59.02 29.79
C VAL A 138 9.08 58.23 28.82
N ASP A 139 9.44 58.27 27.55
CA ASP A 139 8.75 57.43 26.54
C ASP A 139 9.23 55.97 26.70
N ILE A 140 8.33 55.11 27.14
CA ILE A 140 8.57 53.66 27.34
C ILE A 140 7.88 52.81 26.29
N THR A 141 7.46 53.40 25.16
CA THR A 141 6.73 52.71 24.11
C THR A 141 7.50 51.53 23.56
N ASP A 142 8.76 51.73 23.18
CA ASP A 142 9.62 50.67 22.66
C ASP A 142 9.82 49.53 23.66
N LEU A 143 9.95 49.85 24.95
CA LEU A 143 10.11 48.85 26.01
C LEU A 143 8.84 48.01 26.15
N LYS A 144 7.67 48.66 26.15
CA LYS A 144 6.36 47.95 26.24
C LYS A 144 6.10 47.11 25.00
N GLN A 145 6.40 47.62 23.82
CA GLN A 145 6.26 46.85 22.55
C GLN A 145 7.17 45.63 22.52
N LYS A 146 8.43 45.77 22.98
CA LYS A 146 9.34 44.63 23.06
C LYS A 146 8.86 43.59 24.07
N GLU A 147 8.39 44.03 25.25
CA GLU A 147 7.84 43.13 26.27
C GLU A 147 6.62 42.38 25.75
N GLU A 148 5.68 43.06 25.10
CA GLU A 148 4.49 42.45 24.54
C GLU A 148 4.80 41.53 23.35
N THR A 149 5.73 41.96 22.47
CA THR A 149 6.19 41.10 21.35
C THR A 149 6.84 39.81 21.87
N PHE A 150 7.71 39.94 22.89
CA PHE A 150 8.36 38.79 23.50
C PHE A 150 7.35 37.85 24.16
N ARG A 151 6.37 38.39 24.87
CA ARG A 151 5.29 37.61 25.46
C ARG A 151 4.47 36.88 24.41
N LEU A 152 4.09 37.56 23.33
CA LEU A 152 3.34 36.93 22.23
C LEU A 152 4.15 35.84 21.51
N LEU A 153 5.46 36.06 21.31
CA LEU A 153 6.33 35.04 20.71
C LEU A 153 6.49 33.80 21.59
N PHE A 154 6.52 33.96 22.90
CA PHE A 154 6.56 32.82 23.82
C PHE A 154 5.23 32.09 23.89
N GLU A 155 4.13 32.84 24.16
CA GLU A 155 2.79 32.24 24.36
C GLU A 155 2.25 31.56 23.09
N ARG A 156 2.44 32.18 21.91
CA ARG A 156 1.95 31.67 20.64
C ARG A 156 2.92 30.77 19.90
N ASN A 157 4.07 30.45 20.51
CA ASN A 157 4.96 29.46 19.93
C ASN A 157 4.24 28.09 19.85
N PRO A 158 4.14 27.44 18.66
CA PRO A 158 3.50 26.15 18.54
C PRO A 158 4.29 25.00 19.20
N ILE A 159 5.54 25.25 19.57
CA ILE A 159 6.38 24.28 20.29
C ILE A 159 6.10 24.42 21.78
N ALA A 160 5.77 23.29 22.42
CA ALA A 160 5.63 23.24 23.87
C ALA A 160 6.93 23.68 24.54
N THR A 161 6.91 24.83 25.26
CA THR A 161 8.09 25.45 25.83
C THR A 161 7.85 25.77 27.29
N LEU A 162 8.79 25.33 28.12
CA LEU A 162 8.81 25.59 29.57
C LEU A 162 10.04 26.43 29.93
N VAL A 163 9.89 27.28 30.90
CA VAL A 163 11.02 27.98 31.57
C VAL A 163 11.11 27.43 32.97
N CYS A 164 12.24 26.82 33.32
CA CYS A 164 12.44 26.16 34.59
C CYS A 164 13.57 26.83 35.41
N ASP A 165 13.38 26.94 36.70
CA ASP A 165 14.43 27.36 37.65
C ASP A 165 15.38 26.18 37.89
N VAL A 166 16.65 26.34 37.50
CA VAL A 166 17.65 25.28 37.61
C VAL A 166 17.89 24.86 39.06
N ASN A 167 17.87 25.82 39.99
CA ASN A 167 18.19 25.55 41.38
C ASN A 167 17.05 24.86 42.15
N ARG A 168 15.81 25.09 41.72
CA ARG A 168 14.63 24.54 42.40
C ARG A 168 14.01 23.36 41.64
N GLY A 169 14.36 23.18 40.35
CA GLY A 169 13.75 22.18 39.50
C GLY A 169 12.26 22.43 39.19
N GLU A 170 11.80 23.69 39.39
CA GLU A 170 10.39 24.10 39.27
C GLU A 170 10.15 24.84 37.96
N ILE A 171 8.97 24.61 37.35
CA ILE A 171 8.50 25.32 36.19
C ILE A 171 8.09 26.74 36.59
N ARG A 172 8.71 27.75 36.02
CA ARG A 172 8.39 29.17 36.27
C ARG A 172 7.34 29.68 35.30
N SER A 173 7.42 29.26 34.06
CA SER A 173 6.47 29.63 33.00
C SER A 173 6.31 28.50 31.99
N ALA A 174 5.13 28.37 31.46
CA ALA A 174 4.79 27.43 30.38
C ALA A 174 3.97 28.18 29.34
N ASN A 175 4.26 28.01 28.06
CA ASN A 175 3.48 28.61 26.99
C ASN A 175 2.16 27.85 26.76
N GLU A 176 1.26 28.42 25.97
CA GLU A 176 -0.05 27.85 25.67
C GLU A 176 0.09 26.43 25.07
N ALA A 177 1.09 26.21 24.19
CA ALA A 177 1.36 24.91 23.59
C ALA A 177 1.78 23.85 24.64
N ALA A 178 2.58 24.21 25.65
CA ALA A 178 2.97 23.29 26.72
C ALA A 178 1.78 22.92 27.61
N CYS A 179 0.94 23.90 27.94
CA CYS A 179 -0.27 23.68 28.72
C CYS A 179 -1.22 22.73 27.99
N ALA A 180 -1.46 22.97 26.69
CA ALA A 180 -2.28 22.10 25.85
C ALA A 180 -1.69 20.70 25.70
N PHE A 181 -0.36 20.60 25.54
CA PHE A 181 0.34 19.33 25.38
C PHE A 181 0.24 18.42 26.61
N PHE A 182 0.42 18.98 27.80
CA PHE A 182 0.38 18.22 29.04
C PHE A 182 -1.02 18.14 29.69
N GLY A 183 -1.96 18.99 29.27
CA GLY A 183 -3.32 19.03 29.81
C GLY A 183 -3.43 19.74 31.17
N TYR A 184 -2.51 20.66 31.47
CA TYR A 184 -2.54 21.49 32.71
C TYR A 184 -2.88 22.94 32.35
N GLU A 185 -3.51 23.65 33.30
CA GLU A 185 -3.63 25.09 33.23
C GLU A 185 -2.31 25.78 33.55
N THR A 186 -2.09 26.97 33.00
CA THR A 186 -0.83 27.76 33.26
C THR A 186 -0.55 27.94 34.73
N SER A 187 -1.59 28.19 35.53
CA SER A 187 -1.50 28.38 36.98
C SER A 187 -1.11 27.09 37.72
N GLU A 188 -1.46 25.95 37.21
CA GLU A 188 -1.11 24.64 37.79
C GLU A 188 0.32 24.24 37.43
N MET A 189 0.82 24.63 36.26
CA MET A 189 2.20 24.35 35.85
C MET A 189 3.22 25.26 36.60
N ALA A 190 2.84 26.47 36.93
CA ALA A 190 3.71 27.38 37.64
C ALA A 190 4.01 26.89 39.08
N GLY A 191 5.28 26.65 39.38
CA GLY A 191 5.74 26.08 40.63
C GLY A 191 5.75 24.56 40.74
N MET A 192 5.23 23.84 39.67
CA MET A 192 5.28 22.40 39.63
C MET A 192 6.71 21.91 39.35
N PRO A 193 7.20 20.86 40.03
CA PRO A 193 8.47 20.23 39.69
C PRO A 193 8.42 19.65 38.28
N ILE A 194 9.37 19.98 37.41
CA ILE A 194 9.41 19.45 36.04
C ILE A 194 9.53 17.93 36.03
N ALA A 195 10.16 17.32 37.02
CA ALA A 195 10.23 15.87 37.20
C ALA A 195 8.85 15.20 37.30
N ALA A 196 7.78 15.94 37.64
CA ALA A 196 6.43 15.41 37.69
C ALA A 196 5.89 15.04 36.29
N LEU A 197 6.46 15.64 35.24
CA LEU A 197 6.10 15.32 33.83
C LEU A 197 6.80 14.06 33.31
N PHE A 198 7.56 13.36 34.13
CA PHE A 198 8.27 12.13 33.79
C PHE A 198 7.79 10.94 34.62
N PRO A 199 7.84 9.72 34.05
CA PRO A 199 7.55 8.52 34.82
C PRO A 199 8.46 8.41 36.06
N PRO A 200 7.95 7.82 37.15
CA PRO A 200 8.74 7.72 38.42
C PRO A 200 10.12 7.09 38.24
N ALA A 201 10.28 6.17 37.31
CA ALA A 201 11.54 5.45 37.05
C ALA A 201 12.63 6.34 36.43
N THR A 202 12.28 7.41 35.70
CA THR A 202 13.21 8.26 34.95
C THR A 202 13.34 9.68 35.51
N ARG A 203 12.68 9.98 36.62
CA ARG A 203 12.69 11.35 37.23
C ARG A 203 14.08 11.85 37.60
N SER A 204 14.90 11.02 38.23
CA SER A 204 16.27 11.39 38.61
C SER A 204 17.19 11.65 37.41
N GLU A 205 16.98 10.92 36.31
CA GLU A 205 17.72 11.14 35.07
C GLU A 205 17.28 12.44 34.38
N ALA A 206 15.98 12.74 34.41
CA ALA A 206 15.42 13.98 33.89
C ALA A 206 15.91 15.21 34.69
N GLU A 207 15.99 15.13 36.02
CA GLU A 207 16.56 16.18 36.86
C GLU A 207 18.04 16.42 36.56
N ALA A 208 18.82 15.36 36.39
CA ALA A 208 20.24 15.46 36.03
C ALA A 208 20.42 16.08 34.62
N MET A 209 19.57 15.73 33.64
CA MET A 209 19.59 16.32 32.29
C MET A 209 19.31 17.83 32.34
N LEU A 210 18.38 18.28 33.16
CA LEU A 210 17.98 19.68 33.25
C LEU A 210 19.04 20.54 33.96
N ALA A 211 19.83 19.95 34.86
CA ALA A 211 20.92 20.59 35.55
C ALA A 211 22.23 20.64 34.73
N ALA A 212 22.35 19.85 33.69
CA ALA A 212 23.54 19.78 32.84
C ALA A 212 23.63 20.96 31.87
N GLU A 213 24.81 21.56 31.75
CA GLU A 213 25.16 22.52 30.69
C GLU A 213 25.35 21.76 29.37
N CYS A 214 24.38 21.11 28.89
CA CYS A 214 24.45 20.46 27.57
C CYS A 214 23.22 19.60 27.31
N PRO A 215 23.13 19.03 26.22
CA PRO A 215 23.31 19.37 24.85
C PRO A 215 22.02 19.16 24.07
N ASP A 216 22.09 19.42 22.78
CA ASP A 216 21.18 18.84 21.82
C ASP A 216 21.20 17.28 21.88
N THR A 217 20.60 16.70 22.89
CA THR A 217 20.39 15.27 22.94
C THR A 217 19.16 14.96 22.12
N ASN A 218 19.35 14.36 20.94
CA ASN A 218 18.30 13.71 20.16
C ASN A 218 17.72 12.49 20.90
N GLU A 219 17.83 12.44 22.22
CA GLU A 219 17.30 11.38 23.04
C GLU A 219 15.80 11.54 23.20
N CYS A 220 15.10 10.45 22.97
CA CYS A 220 13.66 10.39 23.13
C CYS A 220 13.34 10.04 24.57
N TRP A 221 12.56 10.89 25.19
CA TRP A 221 12.10 10.74 26.56
C TRP A 221 10.64 10.35 26.62
N GLN A 222 10.30 9.46 27.55
CA GLN A 222 8.93 9.19 27.88
C GLN A 222 8.44 10.22 28.90
N MET A 223 7.37 10.95 28.56
CA MET A 223 6.75 11.93 29.43
C MET A 223 5.31 11.53 29.74
N VAL A 224 4.72 12.12 30.79
CA VAL A 224 3.37 11.77 31.28
C VAL A 224 2.50 13.01 31.29
N ARG A 225 1.32 12.91 30.69
CA ARG A 225 0.27 13.94 30.74
C ARG A 225 -0.52 13.87 32.06
N ARG A 226 -1.34 14.90 32.32
CA ARG A 226 -2.25 14.95 33.48
C ARG A 226 -3.16 13.75 33.63
N ASP A 227 -3.69 13.24 32.53
CA ASP A 227 -4.56 12.07 32.47
C ASP A 227 -3.86 10.72 32.67
N GLY A 228 -2.52 10.74 32.76
CA GLY A 228 -1.68 9.56 32.91
C GLY A 228 -1.20 8.96 31.57
N ASP A 229 -1.59 9.53 30.44
CA ASP A 229 -1.13 9.08 29.13
C ASP A 229 0.36 9.31 28.95
N ALA A 230 1.05 8.28 28.48
CA ALA A 230 2.48 8.35 28.17
C ALA A 230 2.69 8.86 26.74
N VAL A 231 3.56 9.84 26.58
CA VAL A 231 3.96 10.44 25.31
C VAL A 231 5.46 10.34 25.11
N GLU A 232 5.89 10.12 23.87
CA GLU A 232 7.30 10.15 23.51
C GLU A 232 7.68 11.52 22.97
N ALA A 233 8.66 12.16 23.59
CA ALA A 233 9.08 13.50 23.21
C ALA A 233 10.61 13.61 23.10
N VAL A 234 11.06 14.41 22.14
CA VAL A 234 12.44 14.89 22.07
C VAL A 234 12.50 16.22 22.81
N ILE A 235 13.46 16.34 23.74
CA ILE A 235 13.63 17.51 24.60
C ILE A 235 14.90 18.23 24.17
N SER A 236 14.79 19.54 23.96
CA SER A 236 15.93 20.44 23.75
C SER A 236 15.99 21.44 24.93
N THR A 237 17.14 21.55 25.57
CA THR A 237 17.34 22.42 26.70
C THR A 237 18.35 23.53 26.39
N ARG A 238 18.10 24.76 26.89
CA ARG A 238 19.01 25.90 26.77
C ARG A 238 19.11 26.63 28.12
N LEU A 239 20.32 26.68 28.65
CA LEU A 239 20.57 27.44 29.85
C LEU A 239 20.56 28.93 29.55
N SER A 240 19.89 29.71 30.36
CA SER A 240 19.78 31.17 30.27
C SER A 240 19.87 31.81 31.68
N GLN A 241 20.28 33.04 31.73
CA GLN A 241 20.30 33.81 33.01
C GLN A 241 19.15 34.82 32.93
N MET A 242 18.18 34.71 33.83
CA MET A 242 17.03 35.61 33.93
C MET A 242 16.99 36.24 35.30
N GLU A 243 16.81 37.58 35.38
CA GLU A 243 16.52 38.38 36.62
C GLU A 243 17.12 37.85 37.93
N GLY A 244 18.40 37.42 37.90
CA GLY A 244 19.12 36.99 39.09
C GLY A 244 19.04 35.52 39.45
N TYR A 245 18.46 34.65 38.59
CA TYR A 245 18.50 33.19 38.71
C TYR A 245 18.87 32.50 37.41
N ALA A 246 19.43 31.30 37.52
CA ALA A 246 19.70 30.45 36.35
C ALA A 246 18.42 29.75 35.94
N ALA A 247 18.02 29.93 34.68
CA ALA A 247 16.84 29.32 34.10
C ALA A 247 17.22 28.38 32.93
N THR A 248 16.53 27.27 32.81
CA THR A 248 16.61 26.43 31.64
C THR A 248 15.32 26.57 30.80
N ILE A 249 15.47 26.91 29.52
CA ILE A 249 14.37 26.86 28.55
C ILE A 249 14.32 25.45 27.99
N VAL A 250 13.19 24.80 28.14
CA VAL A 250 12.94 23.41 27.71
C VAL A 250 11.92 23.43 26.58
N SER A 251 12.35 23.05 25.39
CA SER A 251 11.48 22.88 24.22
C SER A 251 11.20 21.39 24.01
N ILE A 252 9.91 21.03 23.84
CA ILE A 252 9.42 19.66 23.84
C ILE A 252 8.74 19.40 22.49
N PHE A 253 9.22 18.40 21.78
CA PHE A 253 8.70 17.98 20.48
C PHE A 253 8.05 16.60 20.60
N ASP A 254 6.73 16.53 20.40
CA ASP A 254 6.01 15.26 20.34
C ASP A 254 6.45 14.46 19.11
N VAL A 255 6.99 13.26 19.34
CA VAL A 255 7.40 12.33 18.28
C VAL A 255 6.63 11.01 18.34
N THR A 256 5.58 10.94 19.15
CA THR A 256 4.80 9.71 19.40
C THR A 256 4.21 9.16 18.12
N GLU A 257 3.52 9.97 17.34
CA GLU A 257 2.89 9.54 16.09
C GLU A 257 3.95 9.18 15.03
N ARG A 258 4.98 10.01 14.90
CA ARG A 258 6.08 9.74 13.98
C ARG A 258 6.75 8.40 14.25
N ARG A 259 7.08 8.12 15.53
CA ARG A 259 7.69 6.84 15.91
C ARG A 259 6.78 5.65 15.71
N ARG A 260 5.49 5.80 16.01
CA ARG A 260 4.49 4.75 15.73
C ARG A 260 4.43 4.45 14.23
N ILE A 261 4.46 5.48 13.39
CA ILE A 261 4.51 5.31 11.93
C ILE A 261 5.81 4.63 11.50
N GLU A 262 6.96 5.09 11.99
CA GLU A 262 8.28 4.49 11.69
C GLU A 262 8.34 3.02 12.12
N GLN A 263 7.82 2.66 13.29
CA GLN A 263 7.74 1.28 13.78
C GLN A 263 6.79 0.44 12.91
N ARG A 264 5.62 0.98 12.54
CA ARG A 264 4.70 0.31 11.62
C ARG A 264 5.33 0.11 10.26
N MET A 265 5.99 1.12 9.70
CA MET A 265 6.69 0.99 8.42
C MET A 265 7.80 -0.05 8.48
N ALA A 266 8.59 -0.09 9.54
CA ALA A 266 9.62 -1.10 9.75
C ALA A 266 9.02 -2.51 9.87
N HIS A 267 7.87 -2.65 10.53
CA HIS A 267 7.13 -3.91 10.63
C HIS A 267 6.59 -4.33 9.27
N MET A 268 5.89 -3.45 8.55
CA MET A 268 5.34 -3.70 7.21
C MET A 268 6.41 -4.02 6.17
N ALA A 269 7.60 -3.41 6.29
CA ALA A 269 8.74 -3.72 5.41
C ALA A 269 9.19 -5.18 5.51
N ARG A 270 8.90 -5.88 6.63
CA ARG A 270 9.38 -7.25 6.90
C ARG A 270 8.28 -8.28 7.11
N HIS A 271 7.02 -7.86 7.34
CA HIS A 271 5.91 -8.76 7.63
C HIS A 271 4.76 -8.59 6.65
N ASP A 272 4.01 -9.66 6.42
CA ASP A 272 2.77 -9.67 5.68
C ASP A 272 1.63 -9.21 6.60
N GLU A 273 0.88 -8.21 6.18
CA GLU A 273 -0.16 -7.58 7.02
C GLU A 273 -1.33 -8.51 7.35
N LEU A 274 -1.65 -9.45 6.46
CA LEU A 274 -2.77 -10.35 6.65
C LEU A 274 -2.45 -11.47 7.66
N THR A 275 -1.30 -12.10 7.50
CA THR A 275 -0.94 -13.30 8.27
C THR A 275 0.04 -13.03 9.41
N GLY A 276 0.68 -11.85 9.43
CA GLY A 276 1.75 -11.52 10.37
C GLY A 276 3.04 -12.32 10.20
N LEU A 277 3.14 -13.13 9.14
CA LEU A 277 4.34 -13.88 8.80
C LEU A 277 5.40 -12.96 8.19
N ALA A 278 6.64 -13.43 8.07
CA ALA A 278 7.65 -12.76 7.28
C ALA A 278 7.18 -12.61 5.83
N ASN A 279 7.36 -11.42 5.25
CA ASN A 279 6.98 -11.15 3.86
C ASN A 279 8.07 -11.61 2.88
N ARG A 280 7.83 -11.46 1.58
CA ARG A 280 8.74 -11.84 0.49
C ARG A 280 10.13 -11.21 0.63
N ALA A 281 10.20 -9.94 1.05
CA ALA A 281 11.47 -9.22 1.20
C ALA A 281 12.31 -9.81 2.35
N HIS A 282 11.68 -10.03 3.50
CA HIS A 282 12.33 -10.65 4.65
C HIS A 282 12.71 -12.11 4.40
N CYS A 283 11.88 -12.87 3.67
CA CYS A 283 12.21 -14.23 3.23
C CYS A 283 13.52 -14.27 2.42
N ARG A 284 13.67 -13.39 1.43
CA ARG A 284 14.89 -13.30 0.60
C ARG A 284 16.12 -12.86 1.39
N GLU A 285 15.98 -11.86 2.25
CA GLU A 285 17.05 -11.41 3.14
C GLU A 285 17.51 -12.55 4.03
N HIS A 286 16.58 -13.25 4.67
CA HIS A 286 16.86 -14.36 5.57
C HIS A 286 17.51 -15.56 4.87
N LEU A 287 17.04 -15.90 3.66
CA LEU A 287 17.63 -16.97 2.85
C LEU A 287 19.09 -16.63 2.50
N ARG A 288 19.34 -15.39 2.07
CA ARG A 288 20.70 -14.92 1.77
C ARG A 288 21.62 -15.02 3.00
N ASP A 289 21.14 -14.55 4.14
CA ASP A 289 21.86 -14.62 5.40
C ASP A 289 22.10 -16.06 5.86
N ALA A 290 21.12 -16.95 5.71
CA ALA A 290 21.25 -18.36 6.05
C ALA A 290 22.33 -19.04 5.20
N LEU A 291 22.34 -18.76 3.90
CA LEU A 291 23.36 -19.29 2.98
C LEU A 291 24.76 -18.74 3.30
N HIS A 292 24.87 -17.43 3.56
CA HIS A 292 26.15 -16.83 3.97
C HIS A 292 26.71 -17.38 5.27
N ARG A 293 25.83 -17.66 6.24
CA ARG A 293 26.23 -18.19 7.56
C ARG A 293 26.38 -19.71 7.58
N ALA A 294 25.96 -20.40 6.53
CA ALA A 294 26.14 -21.84 6.42
C ALA A 294 27.63 -22.17 6.36
N ARG A 295 28.15 -22.86 7.39
CA ARG A 295 29.52 -23.38 7.38
C ARG A 295 29.61 -24.53 6.36
N ARG A 296 30.81 -24.83 5.86
CA ARG A 296 31.03 -25.98 4.98
C ARG A 296 30.36 -27.25 5.56
N GLY A 297 29.40 -27.81 4.81
CA GLY A 297 28.63 -28.98 5.20
C GLY A 297 27.28 -28.71 5.90
N ALA A 298 26.92 -27.47 6.21
CA ALA A 298 25.59 -27.15 6.74
C ALA A 298 24.60 -26.97 5.58
N THR A 299 23.46 -27.66 5.66
CA THR A 299 22.40 -27.57 4.66
C THR A 299 21.46 -26.42 4.98
N VAL A 300 20.99 -25.72 3.93
CA VAL A 300 19.87 -24.78 3.99
C VAL A 300 18.86 -25.25 2.95
N THR A 301 17.64 -25.54 3.38
CA THR A 301 16.58 -25.97 2.47
C THR A 301 15.48 -24.93 2.46
N ILE A 302 15.02 -24.57 1.26
CA ILE A 302 13.79 -23.79 1.08
C ILE A 302 12.68 -24.73 0.60
N ALA A 303 11.50 -24.60 1.21
CA ALA A 303 10.28 -25.21 0.74
C ALA A 303 9.32 -24.11 0.27
N LEU A 304 8.78 -24.25 -0.93
CA LEU A 304 7.64 -23.43 -1.40
C LEU A 304 6.36 -24.24 -1.23
N VAL A 305 5.35 -23.63 -0.66
CA VAL A 305 4.04 -24.23 -0.37
C VAL A 305 2.98 -23.40 -1.08
N ASP A 306 2.11 -24.07 -1.82
CA ASP A 306 0.99 -23.45 -2.53
C ASP A 306 -0.32 -24.15 -2.15
N LEU A 307 -1.36 -23.35 -1.91
CA LEU A 307 -2.68 -23.87 -1.54
C LEU A 307 -3.46 -24.30 -2.80
N ASP A 308 -3.74 -25.58 -2.89
CA ASP A 308 -4.44 -26.15 -4.06
C ASP A 308 -5.86 -25.60 -4.17
N HIS A 309 -6.22 -25.11 -5.37
CA HIS A 309 -7.56 -24.60 -5.69
C HIS A 309 -8.02 -23.36 -4.88
N PHE A 310 -7.12 -22.60 -4.25
CA PHE A 310 -7.46 -21.41 -3.47
C PHE A 310 -8.25 -20.37 -4.28
N LYS A 311 -7.94 -20.20 -5.57
CA LYS A 311 -8.68 -19.30 -6.47
C LYS A 311 -10.17 -19.67 -6.53
N ALA A 312 -10.50 -20.98 -6.60
CA ALA A 312 -11.90 -21.43 -6.64
C ALA A 312 -12.67 -21.08 -5.36
N VAL A 313 -11.96 -21.04 -4.21
CA VAL A 313 -12.54 -20.59 -2.95
C VAL A 313 -12.87 -19.10 -3.02
N ASN A 314 -11.95 -18.28 -3.52
CA ASN A 314 -12.17 -16.84 -3.71
C ASN A 314 -13.34 -16.57 -4.69
N ASP A 315 -13.37 -17.29 -5.80
CA ASP A 315 -14.42 -17.13 -6.82
C ASP A 315 -15.81 -17.54 -6.29
N THR A 316 -15.86 -18.47 -5.31
CA THR A 316 -17.11 -18.99 -4.75
C THR A 316 -17.59 -18.19 -3.53
N TYR A 317 -16.69 -17.83 -2.62
CA TYR A 317 -17.02 -17.23 -1.31
C TYR A 317 -16.56 -15.79 -1.14
N GLY A 318 -15.79 -15.26 -2.10
CA GLY A 318 -15.23 -13.91 -2.09
C GLY A 318 -13.89 -13.78 -1.36
N HIS A 319 -13.15 -12.70 -1.67
CA HIS A 319 -11.80 -12.47 -1.17
C HIS A 319 -11.68 -12.40 0.36
N GLN A 320 -12.65 -11.78 1.03
CA GLN A 320 -12.64 -11.71 2.50
C GLN A 320 -12.68 -13.09 3.16
N PHE A 321 -13.26 -14.06 2.50
CA PHE A 321 -13.30 -15.43 2.97
C PHE A 321 -11.94 -16.11 2.75
N GLY A 322 -11.32 -15.88 1.59
CA GLY A 322 -9.96 -16.33 1.31
C GLY A 322 -8.93 -15.78 2.29
N ASP A 323 -9.07 -14.51 2.69
CA ASP A 323 -8.18 -13.88 3.68
C ASP A 323 -8.22 -14.59 5.05
N LEU A 324 -9.41 -14.97 5.51
CA LEU A 324 -9.56 -15.74 6.75
C LEU A 324 -8.96 -17.15 6.62
N LEU A 325 -9.14 -17.78 5.46
CA LEU A 325 -8.56 -19.09 5.17
C LEU A 325 -7.02 -19.03 5.16
N LEU A 326 -6.42 -17.98 4.57
CA LEU A 326 -4.98 -17.77 4.57
C LEU A 326 -4.42 -17.56 5.97
N THR A 327 -5.14 -16.83 6.82
CA THR A 327 -4.75 -16.60 8.22
C THR A 327 -4.77 -17.91 9.01
N GLU A 328 -5.80 -18.72 8.83
CA GLU A 328 -5.93 -20.04 9.48
C GLU A 328 -4.86 -21.00 8.96
N ALA A 329 -4.60 -21.04 7.66
CA ALA A 329 -3.54 -21.86 7.08
C ALA A 329 -2.15 -21.48 7.63
N ALA A 330 -1.88 -20.18 7.78
CA ALA A 330 -0.66 -19.67 8.38
C ALA A 330 -0.49 -20.12 9.83
N MET A 331 -1.57 -20.11 10.63
CA MET A 331 -1.56 -20.60 12.02
C MET A 331 -1.25 -22.09 12.08
N ARG A 332 -1.93 -22.92 11.29
CA ARG A 332 -1.69 -24.38 11.25
C ARG A 332 -0.25 -24.71 10.84
N MET A 333 0.28 -23.99 9.84
CA MET A 333 1.67 -24.20 9.44
C MET A 333 2.65 -23.79 10.53
N ARG A 334 2.40 -22.69 11.24
CA ARG A 334 3.31 -22.18 12.29
C ARG A 334 3.50 -23.19 13.42
N GLU A 335 2.47 -23.95 13.76
CA GLU A 335 2.54 -25.00 14.81
C GLU A 335 3.40 -26.20 14.42
N LEU A 336 3.60 -26.43 13.12
CA LEU A 336 4.35 -27.57 12.59
C LEU A 336 5.82 -27.24 12.30
N ILE A 337 6.16 -25.97 12.22
CA ILE A 337 7.49 -25.55 11.79
C ILE A 337 8.43 -25.44 12.98
N PRO A 338 9.66 -26.02 12.88
CA PRO A 338 10.66 -25.93 13.94
C PRO A 338 11.01 -24.48 14.29
N PRO A 339 11.35 -24.17 15.55
CA PRO A 339 11.64 -22.81 16.02
C PRO A 339 12.82 -22.13 15.31
N ASP A 340 13.76 -22.90 14.74
CA ASP A 340 14.92 -22.44 14.01
C ASP A 340 14.66 -22.23 12.51
N ALA A 341 13.47 -22.58 12.02
CA ALA A 341 13.05 -22.33 10.65
C ALA A 341 12.18 -21.08 10.55
N LEU A 342 12.19 -20.43 9.40
CA LEU A 342 11.39 -19.22 9.14
C LEU A 342 10.25 -19.54 8.19
N LEU A 343 9.00 -19.29 8.64
CA LEU A 343 7.81 -19.32 7.81
C LEU A 343 7.53 -17.94 7.26
N CYS A 344 7.30 -17.87 5.95
CA CYS A 344 7.03 -16.64 5.20
C CYS A 344 5.79 -16.79 4.35
N ARG A 345 5.13 -15.67 4.04
CA ARG A 345 4.16 -15.59 2.93
C ARG A 345 4.78 -14.80 1.78
N ILE A 346 4.84 -15.42 0.60
CA ILE A 346 5.45 -14.83 -0.59
C ILE A 346 4.46 -13.91 -1.31
N GLY A 347 3.18 -14.30 -1.35
CA GLY A 347 2.09 -13.54 -1.96
C GLY A 347 0.94 -14.46 -2.35
N GLY A 348 -0.27 -13.91 -2.45
CA GLY A 348 -1.45 -14.73 -2.79
C GLY A 348 -1.61 -15.92 -1.83
N ASP A 349 -1.61 -17.11 -2.39
CA ASP A 349 -1.71 -18.42 -1.73
C ASP A 349 -0.36 -19.14 -1.55
N GLU A 350 0.76 -18.42 -1.83
CA GLU A 350 2.10 -18.98 -1.77
C GLU A 350 2.79 -18.68 -0.43
N PHE A 351 3.32 -19.70 0.21
CA PHE A 351 4.13 -19.63 1.42
C PHE A 351 5.52 -20.21 1.18
N ALA A 352 6.47 -19.86 2.03
CA ALA A 352 7.81 -20.44 2.03
C ALA A 352 8.25 -20.80 3.44
N VAL A 353 9.04 -21.85 3.55
CA VAL A 353 9.72 -22.24 4.79
C VAL A 353 11.21 -22.36 4.53
N ILE A 354 12.01 -21.67 5.32
CA ILE A 354 13.48 -21.75 5.25
C ILE A 354 13.99 -22.57 6.45
N PHE A 355 14.53 -23.72 6.17
CA PHE A 355 15.11 -24.62 7.16
C PHE A 355 16.63 -24.43 7.22
N ARG A 356 17.16 -24.42 8.44
CA ARG A 356 18.61 -24.36 8.69
C ARG A 356 19.06 -25.66 9.31
N ARG A 357 20.19 -26.21 8.81
CA ARG A 357 20.85 -27.42 9.35
C ARG A 357 19.95 -28.66 9.45
N SER A 358 18.90 -28.73 8.62
CA SER A 358 17.99 -29.88 8.59
C SER A 358 18.39 -30.85 7.49
N SER A 359 18.22 -32.15 7.71
CA SER A 359 18.39 -33.15 6.65
C SER A 359 17.20 -33.12 5.69
N GLN A 360 17.41 -33.59 4.46
CA GLN A 360 16.33 -33.69 3.47
C GLN A 360 15.12 -34.48 4.02
N THR A 361 15.38 -35.60 4.70
CA THR A 361 14.31 -36.43 5.32
C THR A 361 13.48 -35.61 6.34
N GLN A 362 14.13 -34.80 7.16
CA GLN A 362 13.41 -33.94 8.14
C GLN A 362 12.57 -32.88 7.45
N THR A 363 13.07 -32.22 6.44
CA THR A 363 12.32 -31.19 5.70
C THR A 363 11.13 -31.79 4.94
N GLU A 364 11.31 -32.98 4.34
CA GLU A 364 10.23 -33.70 3.68
C GLU A 364 9.15 -34.17 4.67
N LEU A 365 9.52 -34.59 5.89
CA LEU A 365 8.56 -34.93 6.94
C LEU A 365 7.71 -33.73 7.35
N VAL A 366 8.32 -32.56 7.53
CA VAL A 366 7.59 -31.33 7.82
C VAL A 366 6.68 -30.93 6.64
N GLY A 367 7.15 -31.05 5.40
CA GLY A 367 6.34 -30.79 4.22
C GLY A 367 5.10 -31.70 4.14
N ARG A 368 5.24 -33.00 4.42
CA ARG A 368 4.10 -33.93 4.50
C ARG A 368 3.16 -33.60 5.64
N ALA A 369 3.69 -33.18 6.80
CA ALA A 369 2.87 -32.75 7.92
C ALA A 369 2.04 -31.49 7.57
N ILE A 370 2.65 -30.52 6.85
CA ILE A 370 1.96 -29.34 6.33
C ILE A 370 0.84 -29.74 5.38
N ILE A 371 1.10 -30.62 4.40
CA ILE A 371 0.09 -31.09 3.45
C ILE A 371 -1.07 -31.75 4.20
N THR A 372 -0.78 -32.62 5.18
CA THR A 372 -1.80 -33.31 5.97
C THR A 372 -2.66 -32.31 6.75
N ALA A 373 -2.04 -31.36 7.47
CA ALA A 373 -2.75 -30.38 8.30
C ALA A 373 -3.59 -29.40 7.46
N LEU A 374 -3.11 -29.05 6.26
CA LEU A 374 -3.84 -28.17 5.35
C LEU A 374 -4.95 -28.92 4.57
N SER A 375 -4.90 -30.25 4.50
CA SER A 375 -5.96 -31.09 3.95
C SER A 375 -7.11 -31.33 4.93
N GLU A 376 -6.89 -31.09 6.23
CA GLU A 376 -7.96 -31.10 7.23
C GLU A 376 -8.99 -29.99 6.95
N PRO A 377 -10.27 -30.23 7.21
CA PRO A 377 -11.31 -29.24 6.95
C PRO A 377 -11.05 -27.90 7.66
N PHE A 378 -11.30 -26.82 6.94
CA PHE A 378 -11.30 -25.48 7.50
C PHE A 378 -12.72 -25.05 7.83
N TYR A 379 -12.92 -24.49 9.02
CA TYR A 379 -14.22 -23.96 9.46
C TYR A 379 -14.17 -22.43 9.46
N VAL A 380 -14.64 -21.82 8.38
CA VAL A 380 -14.62 -20.35 8.22
C VAL A 380 -16.04 -19.82 8.14
N LYS A 381 -16.43 -18.92 9.02
CA LYS A 381 -17.78 -18.31 9.06
C LYS A 381 -18.92 -19.34 8.94
N GLY A 382 -18.78 -20.50 9.58
CA GLY A 382 -19.79 -21.56 9.57
C GLY A 382 -19.81 -22.46 8.33
N ASN A 383 -18.91 -22.25 7.37
CA ASN A 383 -18.74 -23.12 6.21
C ASN A 383 -17.54 -24.05 6.42
N MET A 384 -17.71 -25.31 6.03
CA MET A 384 -16.63 -26.29 5.99
C MET A 384 -16.02 -26.32 4.59
N ILE A 385 -14.71 -26.08 4.51
CA ILE A 385 -13.97 -26.03 3.25
C ILE A 385 -12.83 -27.03 3.26
N HIS A 386 -12.70 -27.75 2.16
CA HIS A 386 -11.58 -28.64 1.90
C HIS A 386 -10.66 -28.00 0.85
N ILE A 387 -9.41 -27.79 1.20
CA ILE A 387 -8.34 -27.44 0.29
C ILE A 387 -7.15 -28.36 0.54
N GLY A 388 -6.24 -28.45 -0.42
CA GLY A 388 -4.97 -29.14 -0.27
C GLY A 388 -3.81 -28.17 -0.26
N ALA A 389 -2.62 -28.69 -0.18
CA ALA A 389 -1.40 -27.94 -0.41
C ALA A 389 -0.36 -28.82 -1.12
N THR A 390 0.41 -28.21 -2.01
CA THR A 390 1.52 -28.85 -2.71
C THR A 390 2.84 -28.19 -2.31
N VAL A 391 3.93 -28.96 -2.19
CA VAL A 391 5.23 -28.47 -1.66
C VAL A 391 6.37 -28.82 -2.59
N GLY A 392 7.20 -27.82 -2.90
CA GLY A 392 8.46 -27.99 -3.65
C GLY A 392 9.68 -27.61 -2.81
N PHE A 393 10.74 -28.45 -2.82
CA PHE A 393 11.96 -28.22 -2.05
C PHE A 393 13.16 -27.99 -2.95
N ALA A 394 14.08 -27.13 -2.49
CA ALA A 394 15.44 -27.07 -2.99
C ALA A 394 16.44 -26.83 -1.86
N SER A 395 17.63 -27.41 -1.96
CA SER A 395 18.61 -27.47 -0.88
C SER A 395 20.00 -27.00 -1.30
N SER A 396 20.64 -26.21 -0.46
CA SER A 396 22.05 -25.85 -0.56
C SER A 396 22.89 -26.78 0.32
N PRO A 397 24.08 -27.20 -0.12
CA PRO A 397 24.78 -26.88 -1.36
C PRO A 397 24.39 -27.75 -2.56
N ASN A 398 23.54 -28.79 -2.37
CA ASN A 398 23.30 -29.83 -3.38
C ASN A 398 22.74 -29.28 -4.70
N ASP A 399 21.77 -28.40 -4.63
CA ASP A 399 21.08 -27.87 -5.83
C ASP A 399 21.68 -26.54 -6.26
N SER A 400 21.87 -25.59 -5.34
CA SER A 400 22.52 -24.31 -5.60
C SER A 400 23.01 -23.65 -4.31
N SER A 401 23.98 -22.73 -4.43
CA SER A 401 24.39 -21.82 -3.35
C SER A 401 23.92 -20.39 -3.58
N ASP A 402 23.31 -20.10 -4.72
CA ASP A 402 22.74 -18.81 -5.04
C ASP A 402 21.27 -18.73 -4.59
N PRO A 403 20.88 -17.71 -3.81
CA PRO A 403 19.53 -17.59 -3.25
C PRO A 403 18.40 -17.56 -4.31
N GLU A 404 18.62 -16.84 -5.40
CA GLU A 404 17.60 -16.69 -6.45
C GLU A 404 17.45 -17.98 -7.26
N THR A 405 18.55 -18.65 -7.53
CA THR A 405 18.55 -19.97 -8.19
C THR A 405 17.87 -21.01 -7.31
N LEU A 406 18.12 -20.97 -5.99
CA LEU A 406 17.51 -21.92 -5.05
C LEU A 406 15.99 -21.75 -4.96
N LEU A 407 15.51 -20.50 -4.93
CA LEU A 407 14.08 -20.17 -5.00
C LEU A 407 13.45 -20.68 -6.30
N ARG A 408 14.10 -20.44 -7.43
CA ARG A 408 13.64 -20.92 -8.75
C ARG A 408 13.59 -22.46 -8.79
N PHE A 409 14.55 -23.14 -8.19
CA PHE A 409 14.57 -24.60 -8.16
C PHE A 409 13.47 -25.18 -7.27
N ALA A 410 13.16 -24.53 -6.14
CA ALA A 410 12.03 -24.92 -5.31
C ALA A 410 10.69 -24.71 -6.05
N ASP A 411 10.57 -23.65 -6.84
CA ASP A 411 9.38 -23.39 -7.69
C ASP A 411 9.23 -24.45 -8.78
N LEU A 412 10.31 -24.84 -9.45
CA LEU A 412 10.30 -25.95 -10.42
C LEU A 412 9.88 -27.27 -9.78
N ALA A 413 10.34 -27.54 -8.57
CA ALA A 413 9.93 -28.73 -7.82
C ALA A 413 8.44 -28.69 -7.45
N LEU A 414 7.95 -27.53 -7.04
CA LEU A 414 6.53 -27.29 -6.76
C LEU A 414 5.66 -27.49 -8.01
N TYR A 415 6.08 -26.92 -9.13
CA TYR A 415 5.40 -27.08 -10.41
C TYR A 415 5.33 -28.54 -10.85
N ALA A 416 6.45 -29.27 -10.75
CA ALA A 416 6.49 -30.70 -11.05
C ALA A 416 5.57 -31.51 -10.13
N ALA A 417 5.54 -31.19 -8.82
CA ALA A 417 4.64 -31.85 -7.88
C ALA A 417 3.15 -31.63 -8.24
N LYS A 418 2.78 -30.40 -8.63
CA LYS A 418 1.40 -30.08 -9.09
C LYS A 418 1.01 -30.84 -10.37
N GLY A 419 1.96 -31.04 -11.28
CA GLY A 419 1.76 -31.78 -12.53
C GLY A 419 1.53 -33.27 -12.32
N ASP A 420 2.27 -33.89 -11.39
CA ASP A 420 2.12 -35.31 -11.11
C ASP A 420 0.88 -35.61 -10.27
N ARG A 421 0.78 -34.97 -9.12
CA ARG A 421 -0.34 -35.12 -8.19
C ARG A 421 -0.35 -33.97 -7.21
N ARG A 422 -1.38 -33.12 -7.25
CA ARG A 422 -1.63 -32.14 -6.20
C ARG A 422 -1.73 -32.81 -4.84
N GLY A 423 -1.45 -32.09 -3.78
CA GLY A 423 -1.38 -32.67 -2.43
C GLY A 423 -0.16 -33.55 -2.20
N SER A 424 0.94 -33.26 -2.90
CA SER A 424 2.20 -34.01 -2.79
C SER A 424 3.39 -33.07 -2.52
N CYS A 425 4.53 -33.67 -2.21
CA CYS A 425 5.77 -32.90 -2.08
C CYS A 425 6.87 -33.49 -2.98
N ARG A 426 7.70 -32.63 -3.56
CA ARG A 426 8.86 -33.02 -4.36
C ARG A 426 10.08 -32.18 -4.02
N SER A 427 11.23 -32.83 -4.01
CA SER A 427 12.54 -32.19 -4.00
C SER A 427 12.99 -31.92 -5.45
N PHE A 428 13.72 -30.84 -5.66
CA PHE A 428 14.26 -30.47 -6.96
C PHE A 428 15.18 -31.59 -7.50
N GLU A 429 15.09 -31.79 -8.78
CA GLU A 429 15.99 -32.67 -9.55
C GLU A 429 16.44 -31.93 -10.82
N ALA A 430 17.68 -32.04 -11.22
CA ALA A 430 18.24 -31.32 -12.37
C ALA A 430 17.43 -31.53 -13.68
N ARG A 431 16.78 -32.69 -13.82
CA ARG A 431 15.88 -32.97 -14.97
C ARG A 431 14.70 -31.99 -15.02
N MET A 432 14.25 -31.44 -13.90
CA MET A 432 13.12 -30.47 -13.85
C MET A 432 13.52 -29.13 -14.49
N ASP A 433 14.74 -28.66 -14.24
CA ASP A 433 15.24 -27.44 -14.88
C ASP A 433 15.41 -27.63 -16.39
N HIS A 434 15.95 -28.77 -16.80
CA HIS A 434 16.05 -29.12 -18.23
C HIS A 434 14.67 -29.17 -18.90
N ALA A 435 13.69 -29.84 -18.28
CA ALA A 435 12.33 -29.94 -18.80
C ALA A 435 11.66 -28.55 -18.93
N ALA A 436 11.86 -27.67 -17.92
CA ALA A 436 11.34 -26.30 -17.96
C ALA A 436 11.97 -25.44 -19.07
N GLN A 437 13.30 -25.59 -19.27
CA GLN A 437 14.00 -24.91 -20.38
C GLN A 437 13.53 -25.40 -21.74
N GLU A 438 13.33 -26.70 -21.90
CA GLU A 438 12.82 -27.32 -23.11
C GLU A 438 11.38 -26.88 -23.39
N LYS A 439 10.50 -26.83 -22.36
CA LYS A 439 9.14 -26.29 -22.49
C LYS A 439 9.16 -24.84 -22.95
N ASN A 440 9.97 -23.98 -22.31
CA ASN A 440 10.12 -22.57 -22.68
C ASN A 440 10.63 -22.38 -24.13
N LYS A 441 11.57 -23.24 -24.58
CA LYS A 441 12.04 -23.23 -25.98
C LYS A 441 10.88 -23.60 -26.92
N LEU A 442 10.16 -24.67 -26.58
CA LEU A 442 9.04 -25.15 -27.38
C LEU A 442 7.91 -24.12 -27.47
N GLU A 443 7.58 -23.41 -26.38
CA GLU A 443 6.60 -22.30 -26.37
C GLU A 443 6.96 -21.18 -27.35
N LYS A 444 8.23 -20.75 -27.34
CA LYS A 444 8.72 -19.73 -28.26
C LYS A 444 8.63 -20.19 -29.72
N ASP A 445 9.01 -21.44 -29.98
CA ASP A 445 8.98 -22.01 -31.32
C ASP A 445 7.55 -22.21 -31.80
N PHE A 446 6.65 -22.67 -30.93
CA PHE A 446 5.21 -22.80 -31.25
C PHE A 446 4.55 -21.46 -31.58
N ARG A 447 4.87 -20.41 -30.82
CA ARG A 447 4.36 -19.07 -31.12
C ARG A 447 4.78 -18.55 -32.49
N LYS A 448 6.00 -18.90 -32.93
CA LYS A 448 6.50 -18.58 -34.25
C LYS A 448 5.76 -19.39 -35.30
N ALA A 449 5.61 -20.72 -35.08
CA ALA A 449 4.92 -21.63 -35.98
C ALA A 449 3.49 -21.19 -36.27
N VAL A 450 2.71 -20.83 -35.26
CA VAL A 450 1.35 -20.29 -35.40
C VAL A 450 1.33 -18.99 -36.23
N ARG A 451 2.29 -18.09 -36.04
CA ARG A 451 2.38 -16.84 -36.82
C ARG A 451 2.78 -17.04 -38.26
N ASN A 452 3.68 -17.99 -38.51
CA ASN A 452 4.23 -18.26 -39.86
C ASN A 452 3.38 -19.21 -40.65
N GLY A 453 2.33 -19.82 -40.08
CA GLY A 453 1.51 -20.81 -40.75
C GLY A 453 2.24 -22.16 -40.97
N GLU A 454 3.06 -22.57 -40.00
CA GLU A 454 3.84 -23.80 -40.02
C GLU A 454 3.05 -25.01 -39.45
N LEU A 455 1.75 -24.83 -39.23
CA LEU A 455 0.83 -25.89 -38.84
C LEU A 455 0.20 -26.53 -40.10
N ASP A 456 0.01 -27.84 -40.01
CA ASP A 456 -0.68 -28.61 -41.03
C ASP A 456 -1.94 -29.28 -40.48
N VAL A 457 -2.84 -29.73 -41.37
CA VAL A 457 -4.01 -30.50 -41.00
C VAL A 457 -3.93 -31.86 -41.75
N PHE A 458 -3.95 -32.92 -40.95
CA PHE A 458 -4.00 -34.29 -41.46
C PHE A 458 -5.39 -34.86 -41.21
N TYR A 459 -5.77 -35.88 -41.95
CA TYR A 459 -7.11 -36.45 -41.96
C TYR A 459 -7.03 -37.94 -41.72
N GLN A 460 -7.79 -38.45 -40.73
CA GLN A 460 -7.89 -39.86 -40.41
C GLN A 460 -9.28 -40.38 -40.78
N PRO A 461 -9.39 -41.50 -41.50
CA PRO A 461 -10.69 -42.05 -41.91
C PRO A 461 -11.44 -42.65 -40.71
N LEU A 462 -12.75 -42.37 -40.67
CA LEU A 462 -13.74 -43.00 -39.81
C LEU A 462 -14.67 -43.82 -40.76
N VAL A 463 -14.69 -45.13 -40.57
CA VAL A 463 -15.39 -46.04 -41.47
C VAL A 463 -16.64 -46.63 -40.85
N ASN A 464 -17.61 -46.97 -41.65
CA ASN A 464 -18.72 -47.82 -41.27
C ASN A 464 -18.22 -49.25 -41.09
N LEU A 465 -18.44 -49.84 -39.91
CA LEU A 465 -17.93 -51.18 -39.58
C LEU A 465 -18.59 -52.33 -40.33
N GLU A 466 -19.78 -52.12 -40.93
CA GLU A 466 -20.49 -53.11 -41.67
C GLU A 466 -20.14 -53.09 -43.19
N SER A 467 -20.14 -51.88 -43.78
CA SER A 467 -19.86 -51.70 -45.20
C SER A 467 -18.39 -51.51 -45.52
N GLY A 468 -17.55 -51.07 -44.54
CA GLY A 468 -16.18 -50.66 -44.77
C GLY A 468 -16.01 -49.30 -45.46
N ALA A 469 -17.10 -48.60 -45.75
CA ALA A 469 -17.06 -47.33 -46.47
C ALA A 469 -16.63 -46.20 -45.52
N ILE A 470 -15.87 -45.25 -46.05
CA ILE A 470 -15.45 -44.04 -45.29
C ILE A 470 -16.66 -43.10 -45.23
N GLU A 471 -17.13 -42.81 -44.01
CA GLU A 471 -18.26 -41.91 -43.77
C GLU A 471 -17.82 -40.52 -43.24
N CYS A 472 -16.62 -40.44 -42.68
CA CYS A 472 -16.11 -39.19 -42.11
C CYS A 472 -14.58 -39.18 -42.12
N TYR A 473 -14.00 -38.00 -42.17
CA TYR A 473 -12.58 -37.79 -41.84
C TYR A 473 -12.47 -36.89 -40.63
N GLU A 474 -11.65 -37.31 -39.66
CA GLU A 474 -11.28 -36.46 -38.55
C GLU A 474 -10.07 -35.61 -38.91
N ALA A 475 -10.20 -34.27 -38.75
CA ALA A 475 -9.14 -33.30 -38.97
C ALA A 475 -8.26 -33.18 -37.73
N LEU A 476 -7.01 -33.51 -37.88
CA LEU A 476 -6.02 -33.56 -36.83
C LEU A 476 -4.90 -32.56 -37.10
N ALA A 477 -4.75 -31.54 -36.21
CA ALA A 477 -3.63 -30.59 -36.30
C ALA A 477 -2.30 -31.30 -36.21
N ARG A 478 -1.32 -30.84 -37.00
CA ARG A 478 0.08 -31.30 -36.95
C ARG A 478 1.01 -30.11 -36.91
N TRP A 479 2.08 -30.25 -36.13
CA TRP A 479 3.12 -29.26 -36.08
C TRP A 479 4.44 -29.89 -36.53
N ASN A 480 4.91 -29.50 -37.69
CA ASN A 480 6.17 -29.94 -38.25
C ASN A 480 7.29 -29.00 -37.83
N HIS A 481 7.98 -29.35 -36.73
CA HIS A 481 9.07 -28.54 -36.21
C HIS A 481 10.37 -28.85 -36.95
N ALA A 482 11.11 -27.80 -37.36
CA ALA A 482 12.30 -27.94 -38.21
C ALA A 482 13.39 -28.83 -37.57
N GLU A 483 13.59 -28.74 -36.23
CA GLU A 483 14.64 -29.53 -35.51
C GLU A 483 14.08 -30.83 -34.90
N ARG A 484 12.78 -30.87 -34.52
CA ARG A 484 12.17 -31.97 -33.75
C ARG A 484 11.30 -32.91 -34.59
N GLY A 485 11.10 -32.57 -35.85
CA GLY A 485 10.16 -33.29 -36.69
C GLY A 485 8.71 -33.03 -36.28
N CYS A 486 7.85 -34.04 -36.46
CA CYS A 486 6.43 -33.92 -36.11
C CYS A 486 6.24 -33.94 -34.58
N VAL A 487 5.81 -32.81 -34.01
CA VAL A 487 5.45 -32.70 -32.60
C VAL A 487 4.03 -33.18 -32.37
N SER A 488 3.83 -34.05 -31.36
CA SER A 488 2.52 -34.63 -31.06
C SER A 488 1.48 -33.59 -30.65
N PRO A 489 0.21 -33.68 -31.07
CA PRO A 489 -0.89 -32.85 -30.57
C PRO A 489 -1.02 -32.90 -29.04
N GLU A 490 -0.75 -34.04 -28.42
CA GLU A 490 -0.76 -34.20 -26.96
C GLU A 490 0.25 -33.27 -26.23
N ILE A 491 1.26 -32.77 -26.95
CA ILE A 491 2.26 -31.81 -26.43
C ILE A 491 1.87 -30.37 -26.75
N PHE A 492 1.54 -30.06 -28.01
CA PHE A 492 1.37 -28.67 -28.42
C PHE A 492 -0.06 -28.13 -28.22
N VAL A 493 -1.10 -28.97 -28.12
CA VAL A 493 -2.47 -28.50 -27.86
C VAL A 493 -2.61 -27.96 -26.45
N PRO A 494 -2.15 -28.66 -25.36
CA PRO A 494 -2.09 -28.07 -24.03
C PRO A 494 -1.24 -26.78 -23.98
N LEU A 495 -0.14 -26.75 -24.73
CA LEU A 495 0.71 -25.56 -24.84
C LEU A 495 -0.04 -24.40 -25.49
N ALA A 496 -0.80 -24.64 -26.56
CA ALA A 496 -1.68 -23.64 -27.20
C ALA A 496 -2.75 -23.11 -26.24
N GLU A 497 -3.29 -23.96 -25.37
CA GLU A 497 -4.25 -23.63 -24.34
C GLU A 497 -3.64 -22.72 -23.28
N GLU A 498 -2.50 -23.11 -22.68
CA GLU A 498 -1.76 -22.34 -21.70
C GLU A 498 -1.33 -20.96 -22.23
N MET A 499 -0.93 -20.90 -23.50
CA MET A 499 -0.50 -19.66 -24.16
C MET A 499 -1.66 -18.79 -24.69
N GLY A 500 -2.92 -19.24 -24.60
CA GLY A 500 -4.08 -18.55 -25.16
C GLY A 500 -4.09 -18.51 -26.70
N LEU A 501 -3.39 -19.43 -27.36
CA LEU A 501 -3.33 -19.53 -28.83
C LEU A 501 -4.32 -20.51 -29.41
N ILE A 502 -5.05 -21.26 -28.59
CA ILE A 502 -5.95 -22.33 -29.02
C ILE A 502 -7.05 -21.84 -29.98
N ASP A 503 -7.55 -20.62 -29.81
CA ASP A 503 -8.54 -20.02 -30.72
C ASP A 503 -7.96 -19.78 -32.15
N GLN A 504 -6.67 -19.43 -32.22
CA GLN A 504 -5.98 -19.23 -33.51
C GLN A 504 -5.75 -20.57 -34.21
N VAL A 505 -5.31 -21.57 -33.46
CA VAL A 505 -5.12 -22.96 -33.95
C VAL A 505 -6.45 -23.52 -34.41
N GLY A 506 -7.51 -23.46 -33.62
CA GLY A 506 -8.83 -23.97 -33.95
C GLY A 506 -9.43 -23.27 -35.18
N ARG A 507 -9.25 -21.96 -35.32
CA ARG A 507 -9.67 -21.23 -36.53
C ARG A 507 -8.94 -21.73 -37.77
N PHE A 508 -7.62 -21.90 -37.68
CA PHE A 508 -6.80 -22.41 -38.77
C PHE A 508 -7.26 -23.81 -39.20
N VAL A 509 -7.42 -24.72 -38.23
CA VAL A 509 -7.89 -26.10 -38.51
C VAL A 509 -9.24 -26.09 -39.15
N LEU A 510 -10.24 -25.38 -38.60
CA LEU A 510 -11.61 -25.30 -39.16
C LEU A 510 -11.60 -24.76 -40.59
N GLN A 511 -10.90 -23.64 -40.83
CA GLN A 511 -10.88 -23.05 -42.19
C GLN A 511 -10.23 -23.98 -43.22
N THR A 512 -9.08 -24.57 -42.86
CA THR A 512 -8.35 -25.48 -43.74
C THR A 512 -9.14 -26.75 -44.02
N ALA A 513 -9.68 -27.37 -42.95
CA ALA A 513 -10.40 -28.63 -43.07
C ALA A 513 -11.74 -28.47 -43.79
N CYS A 514 -12.52 -27.40 -43.52
CA CYS A 514 -13.75 -27.12 -44.25
C CYS A 514 -13.51 -26.89 -45.76
N THR A 515 -12.42 -26.20 -46.12
CA THR A 515 -12.04 -25.96 -47.50
C THR A 515 -11.66 -27.26 -48.19
N GLU A 516 -10.92 -28.14 -47.53
CA GLU A 516 -10.53 -29.44 -48.08
C GLU A 516 -11.72 -30.39 -48.23
N ALA A 517 -12.63 -30.41 -47.24
CA ALA A 517 -13.82 -31.24 -47.27
C ALA A 517 -14.76 -30.99 -48.49
N MET A 518 -14.68 -29.81 -49.10
CA MET A 518 -15.40 -29.52 -50.34
C MET A 518 -14.96 -30.35 -51.57
N ARG A 519 -13.75 -30.93 -51.47
CA ARG A 519 -13.19 -31.78 -52.54
C ARG A 519 -13.60 -33.25 -52.41
N TRP A 520 -14.16 -33.63 -51.25
CA TRP A 520 -14.58 -35.01 -50.98
C TRP A 520 -15.97 -35.31 -51.51
N PRO A 521 -16.34 -36.58 -51.63
CA PRO A 521 -17.71 -36.97 -51.96
C PRO A 521 -18.73 -36.32 -51.02
N HIS A 522 -19.94 -36.06 -51.55
CA HIS A 522 -20.94 -35.27 -50.77
C HIS A 522 -21.50 -35.98 -49.54
N ASP A 523 -21.37 -37.27 -49.44
CA ASP A 523 -21.75 -38.11 -48.30
C ASP A 523 -20.71 -38.25 -47.23
N VAL A 524 -19.47 -37.84 -47.52
CA VAL A 524 -18.38 -37.88 -46.53
C VAL A 524 -18.39 -36.62 -45.66
N LYS A 525 -18.40 -36.80 -44.34
CA LYS A 525 -18.39 -35.74 -43.32
C LYS A 525 -16.98 -35.34 -42.93
N LEU A 526 -16.88 -34.22 -42.27
CA LEU A 526 -15.68 -33.69 -41.61
C LEU A 526 -15.92 -33.63 -40.12
N SER A 527 -15.03 -34.18 -39.30
CA SER A 527 -15.01 -34.00 -37.83
C SER A 527 -13.84 -33.15 -37.42
N VAL A 528 -14.05 -32.23 -36.44
CA VAL A 528 -13.03 -31.30 -35.92
C VAL A 528 -13.12 -31.24 -34.43
N ASN A 529 -11.96 -31.44 -33.77
CA ASN A 529 -11.81 -31.32 -32.31
C ASN A 529 -11.91 -29.88 -31.84
N VAL A 530 -12.62 -29.67 -30.73
CA VAL A 530 -12.79 -28.34 -30.09
C VAL A 530 -12.39 -28.39 -28.62
N SER A 531 -11.42 -27.52 -28.22
CA SER A 531 -10.98 -27.42 -26.86
C SER A 531 -12.06 -26.81 -25.94
N PRO A 532 -12.14 -27.26 -24.67
CA PRO A 532 -13.01 -26.63 -23.67
C PRO A 532 -12.81 -25.12 -23.52
N LEU A 533 -11.58 -24.63 -23.67
CA LEU A 533 -11.28 -23.20 -23.57
C LEU A 533 -11.95 -22.36 -24.66
N GLN A 534 -12.16 -22.93 -25.85
CA GLN A 534 -12.86 -22.25 -26.97
C GLN A 534 -14.35 -22.02 -26.67
N PHE A 535 -14.97 -22.87 -25.84
CA PHE A 535 -16.32 -22.63 -25.33
C PHE A 535 -16.38 -21.49 -24.36
N ARG A 536 -15.36 -21.35 -23.51
CA ARG A 536 -15.27 -20.25 -22.52
C ARG A 536 -15.11 -18.88 -23.16
N ASN A 537 -14.29 -18.78 -24.18
CA ASN A 537 -13.97 -17.52 -24.85
C ASN A 537 -15.16 -16.92 -25.64
N GLY A 538 -16.18 -17.70 -25.93
CA GLY A 538 -17.46 -17.24 -26.51
C GLY A 538 -17.43 -16.92 -27.99
N ASN A 539 -16.31 -17.16 -28.67
CA ASN A 539 -16.13 -16.87 -30.09
C ASN A 539 -16.33 -18.10 -31.00
N LEU A 540 -16.54 -19.29 -30.42
CA LEU A 540 -16.61 -20.54 -31.14
C LEU A 540 -17.69 -20.51 -32.25
N LEU A 541 -18.92 -20.11 -31.93
CA LEU A 541 -20.02 -20.05 -32.87
C LEU A 541 -19.69 -19.18 -34.11
N SER A 542 -19.14 -17.99 -33.88
CA SER A 542 -18.75 -17.09 -34.98
C SER A 542 -17.59 -17.66 -35.80
N THR A 543 -16.65 -18.34 -35.17
CA THR A 543 -15.51 -18.97 -35.83
C THR A 543 -15.99 -20.08 -36.78
N VAL A 544 -16.90 -20.93 -36.31
CA VAL A 544 -17.47 -22.04 -37.12
C VAL A 544 -18.31 -21.50 -38.28
N ILE A 545 -19.20 -20.53 -38.05
CA ILE A 545 -20.01 -19.90 -39.08
C ILE A 545 -19.13 -19.25 -40.17
N ASN A 546 -18.07 -18.55 -39.76
CA ASN A 546 -17.13 -17.94 -40.71
C ASN A 546 -16.39 -18.99 -41.56
N ALA A 547 -15.96 -20.11 -40.93
CA ALA A 547 -15.31 -21.19 -41.68
C ALA A 547 -16.24 -21.85 -42.72
N LEU A 548 -17.48 -22.12 -42.32
CA LEU A 548 -18.50 -22.67 -43.26
C LEU A 548 -18.81 -21.68 -44.39
N SER A 549 -19.01 -20.40 -44.05
CA SER A 549 -19.30 -19.35 -45.04
C SER A 549 -18.17 -19.15 -46.05
N ALA A 550 -16.92 -19.20 -45.56
CA ALA A 550 -15.72 -18.99 -46.37
C ALA A 550 -15.43 -20.22 -47.29
N SER A 551 -15.69 -21.44 -46.83
CA SER A 551 -15.46 -22.68 -47.59
C SER A 551 -16.63 -23.08 -48.50
N GLY A 552 -17.85 -22.69 -48.13
CA GLY A 552 -19.08 -23.15 -48.76
C GLY A 552 -19.51 -24.57 -48.35
N LEU A 553 -18.88 -25.16 -47.28
CA LEU A 553 -19.22 -26.50 -46.80
C LEU A 553 -20.64 -26.51 -46.21
N PRO A 554 -21.56 -27.43 -46.65
CA PRO A 554 -22.84 -27.59 -45.98
C PRO A 554 -22.69 -27.91 -44.50
N ALA A 555 -23.47 -27.26 -43.64
CA ALA A 555 -23.33 -27.40 -42.18
C ALA A 555 -23.55 -28.85 -41.70
N GLU A 556 -24.39 -29.62 -42.37
CA GLU A 556 -24.70 -31.02 -42.06
C GLU A 556 -23.48 -31.95 -42.25
N ARG A 557 -22.51 -31.50 -43.04
CA ARG A 557 -21.26 -32.23 -43.28
C ARG A 557 -20.21 -31.98 -42.24
N LEU A 558 -20.38 -30.93 -41.39
CA LEU A 558 -19.46 -30.64 -40.30
C LEU A 558 -19.96 -31.28 -39.00
N GLU A 559 -19.04 -31.95 -38.30
CA GLU A 559 -19.20 -32.48 -36.95
C GLU A 559 -18.13 -31.87 -36.04
N LEU A 560 -18.50 -31.44 -34.83
CA LEU A 560 -17.55 -30.93 -33.84
C LEU A 560 -17.42 -31.94 -32.71
N GLU A 561 -16.20 -32.30 -32.40
CA GLU A 561 -15.89 -33.23 -31.31
C GLU A 561 -15.56 -32.44 -30.03
N ILE A 562 -16.24 -32.78 -28.95
CA ILE A 562 -16.05 -32.14 -27.63
C ILE A 562 -15.86 -33.19 -26.56
N THR A 563 -14.91 -33.00 -25.67
CA THR A 563 -14.65 -33.88 -24.52
C THR A 563 -15.67 -33.67 -23.41
N GLU A 564 -15.79 -34.64 -22.51
CA GLU A 564 -16.64 -34.54 -21.30
C GLU A 564 -16.34 -33.29 -20.46
N ALA A 565 -15.09 -32.77 -20.45
CA ALA A 565 -14.67 -31.60 -19.71
C ALA A 565 -15.50 -30.33 -20.03
N VAL A 566 -15.99 -30.18 -21.26
CA VAL A 566 -16.87 -29.05 -21.63
C VAL A 566 -18.18 -29.10 -20.86
N LEU A 567 -18.68 -30.28 -20.53
CA LEU A 567 -19.95 -30.48 -19.84
C LEU A 567 -19.87 -30.24 -18.34
N MET A 568 -18.69 -30.37 -17.78
CA MET A 568 -18.43 -30.14 -16.36
C MET A 568 -18.40 -28.64 -16.02
N GLU A 569 -18.34 -27.77 -16.99
CA GLU A 569 -18.36 -26.31 -16.74
C GLU A 569 -19.74 -25.87 -16.24
N LYS A 570 -19.76 -25.27 -15.06
CA LYS A 570 -20.97 -24.74 -14.43
C LYS A 570 -21.47 -23.50 -15.19
N GLY A 571 -22.71 -23.59 -15.74
CA GLY A 571 -23.37 -22.43 -16.31
C GLY A 571 -24.20 -22.73 -17.56
N PRO A 572 -25.10 -21.85 -17.98
CA PRO A 572 -25.98 -22.05 -19.14
C PRO A 572 -25.29 -21.86 -20.50
N ARG A 573 -24.06 -21.34 -20.52
CA ARG A 573 -23.35 -20.90 -21.72
C ARG A 573 -22.97 -22.04 -22.69
N PRO A 574 -22.33 -23.15 -22.25
CA PRO A 574 -22.00 -24.28 -23.13
C PRO A 574 -23.23 -24.87 -23.77
N ALA A 575 -24.29 -25.06 -23.01
CA ALA A 575 -25.55 -25.59 -23.50
C ALA A 575 -26.20 -24.72 -24.60
N ALA A 576 -26.10 -23.39 -24.44
CA ALA A 576 -26.63 -22.47 -25.47
C ALA A 576 -25.81 -22.53 -26.76
N ILE A 577 -24.47 -22.60 -26.66
CA ILE A 577 -23.58 -22.69 -27.82
C ILE A 577 -23.86 -24.00 -28.59
N ILE A 578 -23.93 -25.14 -27.89
CA ILE A 578 -24.20 -26.43 -28.48
C ILE A 578 -25.58 -26.44 -29.22
N ARG A 579 -26.64 -25.91 -28.58
CA ARG A 579 -27.96 -25.80 -29.21
C ARG A 579 -27.94 -24.91 -30.45
N ASN A 580 -27.22 -23.81 -30.42
CA ASN A 580 -27.11 -22.92 -31.59
C ASN A 580 -26.38 -23.62 -32.76
N LEU A 581 -25.24 -24.29 -32.46
CA LEU A 581 -24.52 -25.08 -33.49
C LEU A 581 -25.43 -26.16 -34.11
N ARG A 582 -26.20 -26.89 -33.31
CA ARG A 582 -27.17 -27.86 -33.77
C ARG A 582 -28.29 -27.25 -34.62
N ALA A 583 -28.77 -26.06 -34.25
CA ALA A 583 -29.79 -25.34 -35.02
C ALA A 583 -29.29 -24.95 -36.44
N PHE A 584 -27.99 -24.80 -36.65
CA PHE A 584 -27.34 -24.61 -37.93
C PHE A 584 -27.16 -25.93 -38.72
N GLY A 585 -27.50 -27.10 -38.13
CA GLY A 585 -27.37 -28.40 -38.77
C GLY A 585 -26.03 -29.10 -38.48
N ILE A 586 -25.13 -28.50 -37.71
CA ILE A 586 -23.80 -29.04 -37.39
C ILE A 586 -23.92 -30.23 -36.43
N GLY A 587 -23.23 -31.35 -36.76
CA GLY A 587 -23.12 -32.51 -35.86
C GLY A 587 -22.33 -32.20 -34.59
N ILE A 588 -22.69 -32.76 -33.43
CA ILE A 588 -21.92 -32.66 -32.21
C ILE A 588 -21.64 -34.09 -31.71
N SER A 589 -20.36 -34.43 -31.63
CA SER A 589 -19.87 -35.70 -31.10
C SER A 589 -19.30 -35.52 -29.69
N LEU A 590 -19.65 -36.42 -28.78
CA LEU A 590 -19.03 -36.51 -27.47
C LEU A 590 -17.83 -37.45 -27.53
N ASP A 591 -16.67 -36.91 -27.26
CA ASP A 591 -15.38 -37.59 -27.35
C ASP A 591 -14.86 -38.07 -25.98
N ASP A 592 -13.93 -39.05 -26.00
CA ASP A 592 -13.29 -39.67 -24.81
C ASP A 592 -14.29 -40.24 -23.78
N PHE A 593 -15.46 -40.74 -24.24
CA PHE A 593 -16.53 -41.13 -23.34
C PHE A 593 -16.14 -42.37 -22.51
N GLY A 594 -16.31 -42.23 -21.17
CA GLY A 594 -16.06 -43.28 -20.19
C GLY A 594 -14.77 -43.15 -19.42
N THR A 595 -13.91 -42.20 -19.76
CA THR A 595 -12.63 -41.93 -19.04
C THR A 595 -12.81 -41.01 -17.80
N GLY A 596 -13.98 -40.31 -17.71
CA GLY A 596 -14.25 -39.29 -16.68
C GLY A 596 -15.47 -39.60 -15.81
N TYR A 597 -15.95 -38.62 -15.09
CA TYR A 597 -17.15 -38.63 -14.26
C TYR A 597 -18.41 -38.45 -15.17
N SER A 598 -18.73 -39.44 -15.97
CA SER A 598 -19.89 -39.38 -16.89
C SER A 598 -21.21 -39.32 -16.10
N SER A 599 -21.78 -38.14 -15.99
CA SER A 599 -23.16 -38.03 -15.54
C SER A 599 -24.09 -38.27 -16.73
N LEU A 600 -24.81 -39.39 -16.75
CA LEU A 600 -25.86 -39.70 -17.72
C LEU A 600 -26.85 -38.55 -17.97
N SER A 601 -26.98 -37.64 -17.00
CA SER A 601 -27.81 -36.45 -17.08
C SER A 601 -27.35 -35.48 -18.20
N TYR A 602 -26.07 -35.43 -18.50
CA TYR A 602 -25.57 -34.56 -19.59
C TYR A 602 -25.99 -35.09 -20.96
N LEU A 603 -25.89 -36.40 -21.23
CA LEU A 603 -26.31 -37.00 -22.47
C LEU A 603 -27.79 -36.75 -22.79
N LEU A 604 -28.63 -36.68 -21.73
CA LEU A 604 -30.07 -36.38 -21.91
C LEU A 604 -30.37 -34.91 -22.17
N ASN A 605 -29.51 -33.99 -21.68
CA ASN A 605 -29.77 -32.55 -21.71
C ASN A 605 -29.14 -31.83 -22.90
N TYR A 606 -28.21 -32.49 -23.61
CA TYR A 606 -27.51 -31.88 -24.74
C TYR A 606 -27.83 -32.63 -26.05
N PRO A 607 -28.05 -31.95 -27.16
CA PRO A 607 -28.44 -32.55 -28.43
C PRO A 607 -27.24 -33.12 -29.21
N PHE A 608 -26.60 -34.14 -28.65
CA PHE A 608 -25.54 -34.89 -29.33
C PHE A 608 -26.07 -35.67 -30.54
N THR A 609 -25.18 -35.96 -31.47
CA THR A 609 -25.45 -36.82 -32.66
C THR A 609 -24.65 -38.11 -32.59
N LYS A 610 -23.53 -38.10 -31.88
CA LYS A 610 -22.56 -39.19 -31.82
C LYS A 610 -21.90 -39.30 -30.45
N ILE A 611 -21.50 -40.50 -30.07
CA ILE A 611 -20.61 -40.82 -28.93
C ILE A 611 -19.43 -41.60 -29.46
N LYS A 612 -18.20 -41.19 -29.07
CA LYS A 612 -16.95 -41.91 -29.40
C LYS A 612 -16.46 -42.64 -28.14
N ILE A 613 -16.21 -43.95 -28.30
CA ILE A 613 -15.64 -44.81 -27.25
C ILE A 613 -14.12 -44.59 -27.29
N ASP A 614 -13.53 -44.17 -26.14
CA ASP A 614 -12.11 -43.91 -26.04
C ASP A 614 -11.26 -45.14 -26.39
N LYS A 615 -10.13 -44.90 -27.02
CA LYS A 615 -9.14 -45.92 -27.44
C LYS A 615 -8.67 -46.83 -26.31
N SER A 616 -8.61 -46.38 -25.06
CA SER A 616 -8.14 -47.17 -23.92
C SER A 616 -9.01 -48.39 -23.66
N PHE A 617 -10.33 -48.31 -23.89
CA PHE A 617 -11.25 -49.41 -23.75
C PHE A 617 -11.11 -50.42 -24.91
N VAL A 618 -10.79 -49.95 -26.11
CA VAL A 618 -10.61 -50.81 -27.26
C VAL A 618 -9.30 -51.56 -27.20
N LEU A 619 -8.21 -50.87 -26.82
CA LEU A 619 -6.87 -51.49 -26.65
C LEU A 619 -6.85 -52.53 -25.54
N SER A 620 -7.61 -52.34 -24.47
CA SER A 620 -7.70 -53.26 -23.32
C SER A 620 -8.76 -54.38 -23.49
N LEU A 621 -9.39 -54.51 -24.62
CA LEU A 621 -10.42 -55.52 -24.94
C LEU A 621 -10.00 -56.98 -24.63
N HIS A 622 -8.70 -57.27 -24.74
CA HIS A 622 -8.15 -58.60 -24.56
C HIS A 622 -7.69 -58.88 -23.12
N GLU A 623 -7.42 -57.84 -22.34
CA GLU A 623 -6.81 -57.95 -21.03
C GLU A 623 -7.83 -57.82 -19.91
N GLU A 624 -8.92 -57.11 -20.10
CA GLU A 624 -9.86 -56.75 -19.02
C GLU A 624 -11.33 -57.03 -19.36
N THR A 625 -11.97 -57.84 -18.51
CA THR A 625 -13.42 -58.12 -18.58
C THR A 625 -14.26 -56.85 -18.43
N ASN A 626 -13.76 -55.83 -17.72
CA ASN A 626 -14.45 -54.59 -17.46
C ASN A 626 -14.59 -53.74 -18.73
N SER A 627 -13.58 -53.72 -19.61
CA SER A 627 -13.62 -52.92 -20.86
C SER A 627 -14.72 -53.37 -21.80
N ARG A 628 -14.96 -54.68 -21.90
CA ARG A 628 -16.08 -55.24 -22.65
C ARG A 628 -17.44 -54.82 -22.11
N ALA A 629 -17.58 -54.77 -20.77
CA ALA A 629 -18.80 -54.32 -20.12
C ALA A 629 -19.10 -52.84 -20.39
N VAL A 630 -18.06 -52.00 -20.34
CA VAL A 630 -18.16 -50.55 -20.65
C VAL A 630 -18.58 -50.36 -22.11
N ILE A 631 -17.90 -51.00 -23.05
CA ILE A 631 -18.23 -50.92 -24.49
C ILE A 631 -19.69 -51.28 -24.75
N ARG A 632 -20.18 -52.41 -24.19
CA ARG A 632 -21.58 -52.80 -24.30
C ARG A 632 -22.56 -51.78 -23.74
N ALA A 633 -22.21 -51.24 -22.57
CA ALA A 633 -23.04 -50.24 -21.93
C ALA A 633 -23.14 -48.95 -22.78
N VAL A 634 -22.01 -48.48 -23.34
CA VAL A 634 -21.99 -47.29 -24.21
C VAL A 634 -22.77 -47.52 -25.53
N ILE A 635 -22.58 -48.67 -26.17
CA ILE A 635 -23.31 -49.02 -27.39
C ILE A 635 -24.82 -49.11 -27.11
N GLY A 636 -25.22 -49.80 -26.02
CA GLY A 636 -26.61 -49.89 -25.61
C GLY A 636 -27.24 -48.53 -25.29
N LEU A 637 -26.49 -47.64 -24.63
CA LEU A 637 -26.92 -46.31 -24.34
C LEU A 637 -27.10 -45.47 -25.61
N GLY A 638 -26.11 -45.47 -26.51
CA GLY A 638 -26.16 -44.76 -27.78
C GLY A 638 -27.38 -45.19 -28.60
N ARG A 639 -27.63 -46.50 -28.72
CA ARG A 639 -28.79 -47.04 -29.39
C ARG A 639 -30.12 -46.59 -28.76
N SER A 640 -30.17 -46.57 -27.41
CA SER A 640 -31.40 -46.16 -26.69
C SER A 640 -31.71 -44.68 -26.85
N LEU A 641 -30.68 -43.84 -27.05
CA LEU A 641 -30.80 -42.40 -27.25
C LEU A 641 -30.83 -41.97 -28.73
N GLY A 642 -30.74 -42.91 -29.66
CA GLY A 642 -30.72 -42.61 -31.09
C GLY A 642 -29.44 -41.93 -31.57
N LEU A 643 -28.31 -42.14 -30.82
CA LEU A 643 -26.99 -41.59 -31.14
C LEU A 643 -26.16 -42.61 -31.94
N THR A 644 -25.36 -42.12 -32.90
CA THR A 644 -24.37 -42.96 -33.57
C THR A 644 -23.24 -43.29 -32.57
N VAL A 645 -22.78 -44.53 -32.51
CA VAL A 645 -21.62 -44.91 -31.68
C VAL A 645 -20.43 -45.21 -32.59
N ALA A 646 -19.33 -44.55 -32.32
CA ALA A 646 -18.04 -44.78 -32.97
C ALA A 646 -17.03 -45.32 -31.93
N ALA A 647 -16.11 -46.18 -32.35
CA ALA A 647 -15.04 -46.69 -31.50
C ALA A 647 -13.66 -46.26 -32.05
N GLU A 648 -12.79 -45.81 -31.17
CA GLU A 648 -11.46 -45.35 -31.54
C GLU A 648 -10.37 -46.41 -31.23
N GLY A 649 -9.21 -46.24 -31.89
CA GLY A 649 -8.02 -47.04 -31.58
C GLY A 649 -8.12 -48.48 -32.06
N ILE A 650 -8.92 -48.77 -33.10
CA ILE A 650 -9.00 -50.10 -33.66
C ILE A 650 -7.74 -50.41 -34.48
N GLU A 651 -6.93 -51.32 -34.00
CA GLU A 651 -5.68 -51.71 -34.66
C GLU A 651 -5.72 -53.10 -35.28
N ARG A 652 -6.62 -53.97 -34.80
CA ARG A 652 -6.70 -55.37 -35.20
C ARG A 652 -8.11 -55.75 -35.68
N GLU A 653 -8.19 -56.70 -36.61
CA GLU A 653 -9.46 -57.19 -37.13
C GLU A 653 -10.38 -57.79 -36.05
N ILE A 654 -9.79 -58.44 -35.05
CA ILE A 654 -10.57 -59.03 -33.97
C ILE A 654 -11.29 -57.95 -33.10
N GLU A 655 -10.70 -56.77 -32.96
CA GLU A 655 -11.33 -55.64 -32.28
C GLU A 655 -12.50 -55.10 -33.12
N ARG A 656 -12.28 -54.92 -34.42
CA ARG A 656 -13.33 -54.54 -35.39
C ARG A 656 -14.52 -55.51 -35.30
N ASP A 657 -14.24 -56.80 -35.40
CA ASP A 657 -15.27 -57.84 -35.46
C ASP A 657 -16.06 -57.92 -34.15
N TYR A 658 -15.40 -57.77 -33.01
CA TYR A 658 -16.08 -57.67 -31.73
C TYR A 658 -16.98 -56.45 -31.67
N LEU A 659 -16.50 -55.26 -31.95
CA LEU A 659 -17.26 -54.01 -31.94
C LEU A 659 -18.47 -54.06 -32.86
N ARG A 660 -18.28 -54.59 -34.10
CA ARG A 660 -19.35 -54.83 -35.07
C ARG A 660 -20.41 -55.81 -34.52
N SER A 661 -20.00 -56.88 -33.86
CA SER A 661 -20.92 -57.87 -33.28
C SER A 661 -21.75 -57.30 -32.10
N GLU A 662 -21.23 -56.35 -31.39
CA GLU A 662 -21.96 -55.62 -30.31
C GLU A 662 -22.87 -54.52 -30.88
N GLY A 663 -22.76 -54.19 -32.18
CA GLY A 663 -23.59 -53.21 -32.89
C GLY A 663 -23.00 -51.81 -32.90
N CYS A 664 -21.71 -51.65 -32.75
CA CYS A 664 -21.03 -50.39 -33.02
C CYS A 664 -21.08 -50.08 -34.50
N VAL A 665 -21.44 -48.83 -34.85
CA VAL A 665 -21.72 -48.41 -36.23
C VAL A 665 -20.46 -47.96 -36.97
N GLN A 666 -19.65 -47.16 -36.30
CA GLN A 666 -18.48 -46.55 -36.89
C GLN A 666 -17.21 -46.96 -36.15
N GLY A 667 -16.08 -46.96 -36.84
CA GLY A 667 -14.78 -47.26 -36.24
C GLY A 667 -13.65 -46.46 -36.84
N GLN A 668 -12.68 -46.12 -36.03
CA GLN A 668 -11.49 -45.39 -36.35
C GLN A 668 -10.27 -46.08 -35.78
N GLY A 669 -9.13 -46.09 -36.47
CA GLY A 669 -7.89 -46.67 -35.97
C GLY A 669 -6.94 -47.02 -37.09
N PHE A 670 -5.74 -47.49 -36.70
CA PHE A 670 -4.66 -47.79 -37.63
C PHE A 670 -5.00 -48.97 -38.57
N LEU A 671 -5.99 -49.78 -38.21
CA LEU A 671 -6.49 -50.82 -39.08
C LEU A 671 -7.09 -50.25 -40.38
N PHE A 672 -7.75 -49.11 -40.33
CA PHE A 672 -8.42 -48.48 -41.47
C PHE A 672 -7.56 -47.42 -42.15
N GLY A 673 -6.62 -46.83 -41.43
CA GLY A 673 -5.70 -45.83 -41.95
C GLY A 673 -5.09 -44.95 -40.87
N ARG A 674 -3.92 -44.44 -41.13
CA ARG A 674 -3.30 -43.40 -40.30
C ARG A 674 -3.79 -42.03 -40.77
N ALA A 675 -3.57 -41.03 -39.91
CA ALA A 675 -3.81 -39.66 -40.35
C ALA A 675 -2.82 -39.28 -41.46
N GLU A 676 -3.34 -38.82 -42.58
CA GLU A 676 -2.55 -38.48 -43.77
C GLU A 676 -2.84 -37.03 -44.22
N PRO A 677 -1.86 -36.33 -44.84
CA PRO A 677 -2.11 -35.01 -45.40
C PRO A 677 -3.10 -35.07 -46.59
N ALA A 678 -3.78 -33.95 -46.86
CA ALA A 678 -4.81 -33.87 -47.91
C ALA A 678 -4.38 -34.39 -49.28
N TYR A 679 -3.14 -34.16 -49.69
CA TYR A 679 -2.67 -34.63 -51.01
C TYR A 679 -2.54 -36.16 -51.08
N ALA A 680 -2.36 -36.88 -50.00
CA ALA A 680 -2.30 -38.34 -49.97
C ALA A 680 -3.70 -38.98 -50.11
N LEU A 681 -4.75 -38.34 -49.57
CA LEU A 681 -6.14 -38.78 -49.66
C LEU A 681 -6.62 -38.88 -51.13
N ALA A 682 -6.22 -37.92 -51.98
CA ALA A 682 -6.58 -37.89 -53.38
C ALA A 682 -6.06 -39.12 -54.18
N VAL A 683 -4.92 -39.65 -53.77
CA VAL A 683 -4.32 -40.85 -54.40
C VAL A 683 -5.05 -42.13 -53.98
N THR A 684 -5.48 -42.22 -52.72
CA THR A 684 -6.19 -43.37 -52.18
C THR A 684 -7.59 -43.48 -52.78
N GLN A 685 -8.33 -42.37 -52.93
CA GLN A 685 -9.66 -42.35 -53.59
C GLN A 685 -9.61 -42.75 -55.04
N GLN A 686 -8.54 -42.51 -55.80
CA GLN A 686 -8.35 -42.96 -57.14
C GLN A 686 -8.07 -44.50 -57.30
N ARG A 687 -7.41 -45.06 -56.23
CA ARG A 687 -7.13 -46.51 -56.19
C ARG A 687 -8.37 -47.35 -55.88
N ASP A 688 -9.28 -46.88 -55.04
CA ASP A 688 -10.49 -47.58 -54.66
C ASP A 688 -11.60 -47.43 -55.74
N ALA A 689 -11.48 -46.46 -56.65
CA ALA A 689 -12.35 -46.22 -57.74
C ALA A 689 -11.95 -46.98 -59.09
N ALA A 690 -10.77 -47.59 -59.14
CA ALA A 690 -10.24 -48.36 -60.24
C ALA A 690 -10.28 -49.85 -59.93
#